data_e920997172eb6be02d065bca2dbc51ec
#
_entry.id   e920997172eb6be02d065bca2dbc51ec
#
_cell.length_a   1.000
_cell.length_b   1.000
_cell.length_c   1.000
_cell.angle_alpha   90.00
_cell.angle_beta   90.00
_cell.angle_gamma   90.00
#
_symmetry.space_group_name_H-M   'P 1'
#
loop_
_entity.id
_entity.type
_entity.pdbx_description
1 polymer ?
#
loop_
_entity_poly.entity_id
_entity_poly.type
_entity_poly.pdbx_seq_one_letter_code
_entity_poly.pdbx_strand_id
1 'polypeptide(L)'
;MNLSFKSIVLLFILFLSLALKPVDPQNKSNTIEQKVENLLAKMTLEEKVGQMTQITIEVVSKTMGTVDQLNVIDYDKLEEAITKYHVGSILNVYDVAITVDRWHKIIKAIQDIAVNKTRLNIPIIYGIDAVHGATYTLGSTIFPQAINMAATWNRNLLEKEGEITSRQVRACGISWNFYPVLDIGRQPLWPRLWETYGEDVYLATELGKSYIYGAQGNDIGEHDKLATCLKHWVGYSYPLNGRDRTPAWISETMLREYFLPTFEAGIKSGATTVMVNSSEVNGIPTHSNYHLLTEVLKNELKFDGFVVSDWEDIKRLYYRDRIATSPKEAVKIAVMAGVDMSMVPKDYSFYNYLLELVNDGEVPVSRIDDAVRRILTVKMKLGLFDDPMPLDNFEEAFNDKSNDSINYEAAVESIVMTKNENKLLPLSDKSKILVTGPTANLLSVMNGGWTFTWQGNEERIYPQSENTVLEAIQNTVRKDNVKYLQGSTFDQLIDIDKVKDATKGTDVIIACLGEPAYCEGNGNINDLTLDSAQLKLVDELSQTGKPIVLVMLEGRPRLINSIVDKVNSVLVGFLPGLKGGNAIADIIFGKANPSGKLPITYPKFPSGFTCYDYKPIEDFDANHYDPQWAFGYGLSYTSFEYSDLKLNKTELKEDEDLIVSVKVKNTGTRRGKEVVQLYIHDLYGSVSRPMKQLKAFDKVELKPGESKEITFTIKPEQLSFIGRDAKRIIEPGDFEIYIADLKAGFKLQ
;
A
#
# COMPACT_ATOMS: atom_id res chain seq x y z
N MET A 1 24.10 -53.13 -40.90
CA MET A 1 24.82 -51.88 -40.84
C MET A 1 24.51 -51.24 -39.44
N ASN A 2 25.41 -51.54 -38.50
CA ASN A 2 25.21 -51.09 -37.07
C ASN A 2 25.77 -49.67 -36.87
N LEU A 3 24.90 -48.70 -36.75
CA LEU A 3 25.28 -47.39 -36.28
C LEU A 3 25.39 -47.39 -34.76
N SER A 4 26.56 -47.05 -34.25
CA SER A 4 26.87 -47.13 -32.84
C SER A 4 26.06 -46.14 -32.01
N PHE A 5 25.70 -46.53 -30.80
CA PHE A 5 24.94 -45.74 -29.79
C PHE A 5 25.52 -44.34 -29.54
N LYS A 6 26.78 -44.09 -29.80
CA LYS A 6 27.45 -42.80 -29.70
C LYS A 6 27.04 -41.79 -30.79
N SER A 7 26.65 -42.24 -31.96
CA SER A 7 26.20 -41.36 -33.08
C SER A 7 24.77 -40.87 -32.89
N ILE A 8 23.94 -41.65 -32.19
CA ILE A 8 22.55 -41.27 -31.90
C ILE A 8 22.50 -40.21 -30.77
N VAL A 9 23.39 -40.31 -29.78
CA VAL A 9 23.49 -39.33 -28.70
C VAL A 9 24.03 -37.99 -29.22
N LEU A 10 24.96 -37.99 -30.19
CA LEU A 10 25.47 -36.75 -30.79
C LEU A 10 24.42 -36.02 -31.65
N LEU A 11 23.55 -36.77 -32.35
CA LEU A 11 22.45 -36.18 -33.14
C LEU A 11 21.34 -35.60 -32.24
N PHE A 12 21.07 -36.20 -31.07
CA PHE A 12 20.09 -35.67 -30.12
C PHE A 12 20.59 -34.43 -29.38
N ILE A 13 21.90 -34.32 -29.12
CA ILE A 13 22.50 -33.12 -28.53
C ILE A 13 22.56 -31.97 -29.55
N LEU A 14 22.73 -32.26 -30.86
CA LEU A 14 22.71 -31.23 -31.90
C LEU A 14 21.29 -30.72 -32.23
N PHE A 15 20.24 -31.53 -31.99
CA PHE A 15 18.84 -31.06 -32.18
C PHE A 15 18.27 -30.35 -30.96
N LEU A 16 18.80 -30.57 -29.73
CA LEU A 16 18.40 -29.84 -28.54
C LEU A 16 19.06 -28.44 -28.40
N SER A 17 20.13 -28.18 -29.17
CA SER A 17 20.78 -26.85 -29.17
C SER A 17 20.23 -25.87 -30.20
N LEU A 18 19.20 -26.27 -30.98
CA LEU A 18 18.56 -25.39 -31.99
C LEU A 18 17.16 -24.86 -31.58
N ALA A 19 16.71 -25.16 -30.37
CA ALA A 19 15.40 -24.71 -29.91
C ALA A 19 15.48 -24.10 -28.52
N LEU A 20 16.08 -22.93 -28.40
CA LEU A 20 15.84 -21.90 -27.39
C LEU A 20 16.93 -20.82 -27.57
N LYS A 21 16.78 -20.00 -28.59
CA LYS A 21 17.41 -18.69 -28.53
C LYS A 21 16.69 -17.93 -27.40
N PRO A 22 17.37 -17.47 -26.36
CA PRO A 22 16.77 -16.49 -25.45
C PRO A 22 16.35 -15.29 -26.31
N VAL A 23 15.09 -14.91 -26.23
CA VAL A 23 14.61 -13.66 -26.82
C VAL A 23 15.39 -12.56 -26.10
N ASP A 24 16.29 -11.89 -26.81
CA ASP A 24 17.10 -10.79 -26.28
C ASP A 24 16.15 -9.67 -25.82
N PRO A 25 16.09 -9.33 -24.53
CA PRO A 25 15.25 -8.24 -24.05
C PRO A 25 15.59 -6.88 -24.71
N GLN A 26 16.84 -6.70 -25.15
CA GLN A 26 17.27 -5.49 -25.85
C GLN A 26 16.64 -5.35 -27.25
N ASN A 27 16.33 -6.47 -27.92
CA ASN A 27 15.75 -6.44 -29.27
C ASN A 27 14.24 -6.09 -29.25
N LYS A 28 13.51 -6.40 -28.16
CA LYS A 28 12.12 -5.93 -27.96
C LYS A 28 12.07 -4.43 -27.59
N SER A 29 13.03 -3.94 -26.83
CA SER A 29 13.15 -2.52 -26.45
C SER A 29 13.40 -1.63 -27.69
N ASN A 30 14.34 -1.99 -28.54
CA ASN A 30 14.62 -1.25 -29.79
C ASN A 30 13.39 -1.19 -30.73
N THR A 31 12.58 -2.25 -30.78
CA THR A 31 11.36 -2.27 -31.61
C THR A 31 10.26 -1.38 -31.03
N ILE A 32 10.08 -1.28 -29.70
CA ILE A 32 9.11 -0.37 -29.07
C ILE A 32 9.53 1.07 -29.28
N GLU A 33 10.78 1.42 -29.01
CA GLU A 33 11.31 2.77 -29.25
C GLU A 33 11.09 3.22 -30.70
N GLN A 34 11.43 2.38 -31.68
CA GLN A 34 11.19 2.71 -33.08
C GLN A 34 9.70 2.91 -33.41
N LYS A 35 8.81 2.06 -32.88
CA LYS A 35 7.36 2.19 -33.07
C LYS A 35 6.87 3.52 -32.47
N VAL A 36 7.35 3.89 -31.27
CA VAL A 36 6.99 5.15 -30.57
C VAL A 36 7.44 6.34 -31.42
N GLU A 37 8.71 6.41 -31.85
CA GLU A 37 9.21 7.54 -32.64
C GLU A 37 8.49 7.68 -33.98
N ASN A 38 8.20 6.56 -34.65
CA ASN A 38 7.44 6.56 -35.91
C ASN A 38 5.98 7.03 -35.71
N LEU A 39 5.36 6.74 -34.56
CA LEU A 39 4.04 7.22 -34.24
C LEU A 39 4.05 8.70 -33.88
N LEU A 40 4.96 9.10 -32.99
CA LEU A 40 5.16 10.49 -32.55
C LEU A 40 5.38 11.46 -33.73
N ALA A 41 6.16 11.05 -34.72
CA ALA A 41 6.42 11.83 -35.92
C ALA A 41 5.18 12.04 -36.80
N LYS A 42 4.15 11.21 -36.68
CA LYS A 42 2.87 11.32 -37.44
C LYS A 42 1.82 12.14 -36.70
N MET A 43 2.01 12.38 -35.40
CA MET A 43 1.01 13.05 -34.57
C MET A 43 0.98 14.55 -34.81
N THR A 44 -0.22 15.13 -34.86
CA THR A 44 -0.41 16.58 -34.79
C THR A 44 -0.18 17.08 -33.35
N LEU A 45 -0.06 18.39 -33.15
CA LEU A 45 0.07 18.96 -31.82
C LEU A 45 -1.15 18.66 -30.96
N GLU A 46 -2.35 18.74 -31.53
CA GLU A 46 -3.62 18.43 -30.87
C GLU A 46 -3.64 16.99 -30.37
N GLU A 47 -3.22 16.04 -31.19
CA GLU A 47 -3.14 14.62 -30.81
C GLU A 47 -2.11 14.40 -29.69
N LYS A 48 -0.98 15.09 -29.72
CA LYS A 48 0.07 15.02 -28.67
C LYS A 48 -0.46 15.55 -27.35
N VAL A 49 -1.05 16.74 -27.35
CA VAL A 49 -1.62 17.35 -26.13
C VAL A 49 -2.77 16.53 -25.57
N GLY A 50 -3.57 15.94 -26.46
CA GLY A 50 -4.63 14.99 -26.08
C GLY A 50 -4.09 13.78 -25.28
N GLN A 51 -2.95 13.20 -25.71
CA GLN A 51 -2.33 12.08 -24.97
C GLN A 51 -1.89 12.46 -23.56
N MET A 52 -1.55 13.73 -23.31
CA MET A 52 -1.19 14.27 -22.00
C MET A 52 -2.43 14.59 -21.13
N THR A 53 -3.65 14.46 -21.66
CA THR A 53 -4.90 14.81 -20.99
C THR A 53 -5.61 13.55 -20.47
N GLN A 54 -5.90 13.54 -19.17
CA GLN A 54 -6.71 12.51 -18.50
C GLN A 54 -7.99 13.13 -17.94
N ILE A 55 -9.13 12.49 -18.20
CA ILE A 55 -10.45 12.90 -17.69
C ILE A 55 -11.07 11.76 -16.86
N THR A 56 -12.05 12.09 -16.00
CA THR A 56 -12.86 11.06 -15.36
C THR A 56 -13.96 10.56 -16.28
N ILE A 57 -14.46 9.37 -15.98
CA ILE A 57 -15.63 8.81 -16.65
C ILE A 57 -16.89 9.70 -16.52
N GLU A 58 -16.95 10.57 -15.51
CA GLU A 58 -18.03 11.53 -15.29
C GLU A 58 -18.22 12.49 -16.48
N VAL A 59 -17.12 12.95 -17.07
CA VAL A 59 -17.14 13.91 -18.19
C VAL A 59 -17.90 13.36 -19.39
N VAL A 60 -17.82 12.05 -19.58
CA VAL A 60 -18.42 11.33 -20.72
C VAL A 60 -19.69 10.55 -20.31
N SER A 61 -20.37 11.00 -19.26
CA SER A 61 -21.58 10.34 -18.76
C SER A 61 -22.82 11.27 -18.78
N LYS A 62 -24.00 10.67 -18.92
CA LYS A 62 -25.32 11.34 -18.79
C LYS A 62 -25.73 11.45 -17.33
N THR A 63 -25.49 10.38 -16.57
CA THR A 63 -25.79 10.30 -15.15
C THR A 63 -24.57 9.78 -14.42
N MET A 64 -24.30 10.34 -13.25
CA MET A 64 -23.30 9.83 -12.35
C MET A 64 -23.80 8.59 -11.63
N GLY A 65 -22.91 7.60 -11.39
CA GLY A 65 -23.24 6.45 -10.57
C GLY A 65 -23.30 6.82 -9.09
N THR A 66 -24.26 6.23 -8.40
CA THR A 66 -24.36 6.21 -6.94
C THR A 66 -24.74 4.81 -6.51
N VAL A 67 -24.77 4.55 -5.20
CA VAL A 67 -25.23 3.25 -4.68
C VAL A 67 -26.66 2.90 -5.13
N ASP A 68 -27.48 3.91 -5.41
CA ASP A 68 -28.87 3.73 -5.81
C ASP A 68 -29.11 3.87 -7.33
N GLN A 69 -28.12 4.36 -8.09
CA GLN A 69 -28.27 4.66 -9.51
C GLN A 69 -27.02 4.28 -10.31
N LEU A 70 -27.19 3.45 -11.32
CA LEU A 70 -26.10 3.12 -12.25
C LEU A 70 -25.72 4.34 -13.09
N ASN A 71 -24.44 4.47 -13.38
CA ASN A 71 -23.95 5.43 -14.35
C ASN A 71 -24.42 5.07 -15.78
N VAL A 72 -24.62 6.08 -16.61
CA VAL A 72 -24.96 5.91 -18.03
C VAL A 72 -23.97 6.70 -18.88
N ILE A 73 -23.21 6.01 -19.71
CA ILE A 73 -22.29 6.65 -20.65
C ILE A 73 -23.08 7.48 -21.68
N ASP A 74 -22.60 8.67 -21.94
CA ASP A 74 -23.00 9.52 -23.06
C ASP A 74 -22.06 9.26 -24.24
N TYR A 75 -22.50 8.48 -25.20
CA TYR A 75 -21.68 8.07 -26.33
C TYR A 75 -21.25 9.25 -27.20
N ASP A 76 -22.05 10.32 -27.31
CA ASP A 76 -21.70 11.51 -28.08
C ASP A 76 -20.54 12.27 -27.37
N LYS A 77 -20.63 12.46 -26.06
CA LYS A 77 -19.55 13.04 -25.28
C LYS A 77 -18.29 12.18 -25.29
N LEU A 78 -18.45 10.84 -25.23
CA LEU A 78 -17.33 9.92 -25.29
C LEU A 78 -16.61 10.01 -26.63
N GLU A 79 -17.37 10.03 -27.72
CA GLU A 79 -16.81 10.20 -29.06
C GLU A 79 -16.12 11.57 -29.22
N GLU A 80 -16.73 12.65 -28.72
CA GLU A 80 -16.11 13.98 -28.71
C GLU A 80 -14.80 14.01 -27.92
N ALA A 81 -14.75 13.39 -26.73
CA ALA A 81 -13.55 13.32 -25.90
C ALA A 81 -12.38 12.64 -26.64
N ILE A 82 -12.66 11.56 -27.35
CA ILE A 82 -11.65 10.72 -28.01
C ILE A 82 -11.27 11.27 -29.39
N THR A 83 -12.23 11.74 -30.19
CA THR A 83 -11.98 12.14 -31.58
C THR A 83 -11.61 13.61 -31.75
N LYS A 84 -12.13 14.49 -30.89
CA LYS A 84 -11.87 15.94 -30.94
C LYS A 84 -10.78 16.38 -29.98
N TYR A 85 -10.83 15.91 -28.73
CA TYR A 85 -9.84 16.26 -27.71
C TYR A 85 -8.70 15.24 -27.60
N HIS A 86 -8.78 14.12 -28.31
CA HIS A 86 -7.73 13.09 -28.40
C HIS A 86 -7.23 12.62 -27.02
N VAL A 87 -8.12 12.59 -26.00
CA VAL A 87 -7.72 12.25 -24.64
C VAL A 87 -6.96 10.93 -24.58
N GLY A 88 -5.83 10.94 -23.90
CA GLY A 88 -4.94 9.78 -23.81
C GLY A 88 -5.33 8.79 -22.72
N SER A 89 -6.10 9.25 -21.73
CA SER A 89 -6.50 8.45 -20.58
C SER A 89 -7.86 8.84 -20.04
N ILE A 90 -8.57 7.83 -19.51
CA ILE A 90 -9.78 8.00 -18.70
C ILE A 90 -9.55 7.26 -17.38
N LEU A 91 -10.10 7.77 -16.28
CA LEU A 91 -9.86 7.21 -14.96
C LEU A 91 -11.14 7.03 -14.14
N ASN A 92 -10.99 6.18 -13.12
CA ASN A 92 -11.94 5.86 -12.07
C ASN A 92 -13.30 5.35 -12.58
N VAL A 93 -14.11 5.02 -11.65
CA VAL A 93 -15.56 4.83 -11.74
C VAL A 93 -16.16 5.91 -10.86
N TYR A 94 -17.44 6.11 -10.96
CA TYR A 94 -18.14 6.91 -9.97
C TYR A 94 -17.86 6.40 -8.57
N ASP A 95 -18.32 7.10 -7.57
CA ASP A 95 -18.14 6.78 -6.17
C ASP A 95 -18.89 5.49 -5.74
N VAL A 96 -18.89 4.47 -6.60
CA VAL A 96 -19.52 3.17 -6.35
C VAL A 96 -18.96 2.06 -7.23
N ALA A 97 -18.75 0.88 -6.63
CA ALA A 97 -18.31 -0.31 -7.35
C ALA A 97 -19.38 -0.81 -8.34
N ILE A 98 -18.92 -1.33 -9.48
CA ILE A 98 -19.77 -1.90 -10.54
C ILE A 98 -19.37 -3.35 -10.85
N THR A 99 -20.24 -4.06 -11.57
CA THR A 99 -19.97 -5.43 -12.00
C THR A 99 -18.93 -5.50 -13.12
N VAL A 100 -18.29 -6.65 -13.29
CA VAL A 100 -17.33 -6.89 -14.39
C VAL A 100 -17.99 -6.70 -15.76
N ASP A 101 -19.21 -7.19 -15.95
CA ASP A 101 -19.96 -6.97 -17.18
C ASP A 101 -20.17 -5.49 -17.53
N ARG A 102 -20.32 -4.66 -16.48
CA ARG A 102 -20.44 -3.21 -16.67
C ARG A 102 -19.12 -2.60 -17.06
N TRP A 103 -18.02 -3.03 -16.43
CA TRP A 103 -16.67 -2.65 -16.82
C TRP A 103 -16.41 -2.98 -18.29
N HIS A 104 -16.70 -4.20 -18.73
CA HIS A 104 -16.52 -4.63 -20.12
C HIS A 104 -17.25 -3.72 -21.10
N LYS A 105 -18.51 -3.37 -20.83
CA LYS A 105 -19.29 -2.47 -21.69
C LYS A 105 -18.66 -1.08 -21.78
N ILE A 106 -18.14 -0.55 -20.68
CA ILE A 106 -17.49 0.76 -20.62
C ILE A 106 -16.17 0.73 -21.38
N ILE A 107 -15.27 -0.18 -21.03
CA ILE A 107 -13.94 -0.25 -21.63
C ILE A 107 -14.02 -0.57 -23.13
N LYS A 108 -14.90 -1.52 -23.51
CA LYS A 108 -15.12 -1.83 -24.93
C LYS A 108 -15.59 -0.61 -25.71
N ALA A 109 -16.56 0.16 -25.19
CA ALA A 109 -17.05 1.36 -25.88
C ALA A 109 -15.95 2.42 -26.05
N ILE A 110 -15.09 2.61 -25.03
CA ILE A 110 -13.95 3.51 -25.07
C ILE A 110 -12.96 3.07 -26.16
N GLN A 111 -12.55 1.81 -26.13
CA GLN A 111 -11.54 1.30 -27.05
C GLN A 111 -12.06 1.19 -28.49
N ASP A 112 -13.33 0.78 -28.70
CA ASP A 112 -13.94 0.76 -30.04
C ASP A 112 -13.87 2.13 -30.74
N ILE A 113 -14.10 3.23 -30.01
CA ILE A 113 -13.97 4.57 -30.56
C ILE A 113 -12.48 4.91 -30.78
N ALA A 114 -11.62 4.65 -29.81
CA ALA A 114 -10.21 5.01 -29.88
C ALA A 114 -9.49 4.34 -31.06
N VAL A 115 -9.72 3.04 -31.28
CA VAL A 115 -9.01 2.28 -32.33
C VAL A 115 -9.69 2.29 -33.69
N ASN A 116 -11.01 2.56 -33.76
CA ASN A 116 -11.73 2.49 -35.03
C ASN A 116 -12.17 3.85 -35.61
N LYS A 117 -12.23 4.92 -34.78
CA LYS A 117 -12.72 6.23 -35.21
C LYS A 117 -11.66 7.34 -35.15
N THR A 118 -10.43 7.04 -34.72
CA THR A 118 -9.32 8.01 -34.72
C THR A 118 -8.33 7.74 -35.84
N ARG A 119 -7.60 8.75 -36.27
CA ARG A 119 -6.66 8.68 -37.40
C ARG A 119 -5.45 7.76 -37.14
N LEU A 120 -4.99 7.70 -35.89
CA LEU A 120 -3.78 6.96 -35.49
C LEU A 120 -4.07 5.71 -34.68
N ASN A 121 -5.33 5.44 -34.39
CA ASN A 121 -5.77 4.24 -33.65
C ASN A 121 -5.06 4.06 -32.33
N ILE A 122 -4.78 5.16 -31.59
CA ILE A 122 -4.09 5.12 -30.30
C ILE A 122 -5.08 4.70 -29.22
N PRO A 123 -4.84 3.56 -28.54
CA PRO A 123 -5.75 3.09 -27.48
C PRO A 123 -5.71 4.00 -26.25
N ILE A 124 -6.80 4.03 -25.50
CA ILE A 124 -6.89 4.72 -24.21
C ILE A 124 -6.24 3.86 -23.12
N ILE A 125 -5.39 4.46 -22.28
CA ILE A 125 -4.98 3.83 -21.02
C ILE A 125 -6.01 4.17 -19.95
N TYR A 126 -6.63 3.16 -19.35
CA TYR A 126 -7.62 3.36 -18.28
C TYR A 126 -7.00 3.16 -16.91
N GLY A 127 -7.16 4.15 -16.02
CA GLY A 127 -6.58 4.13 -14.67
C GLY A 127 -7.64 3.97 -13.58
N ILE A 128 -7.29 3.27 -12.48
CA ILE A 128 -8.16 3.06 -11.33
C ILE A 128 -7.39 3.04 -10.01
N ASP A 129 -8.06 3.41 -8.90
CA ASP A 129 -7.54 3.25 -7.54
C ASP A 129 -7.92 1.88 -6.96
N ALA A 130 -7.32 0.81 -7.45
CA ALA A 130 -7.46 -0.54 -6.89
C ALA A 130 -6.40 -0.73 -5.79
N VAL A 131 -6.65 -0.14 -4.60
CA VAL A 131 -5.64 0.07 -3.55
C VAL A 131 -5.39 -1.18 -2.71
N HIS A 132 -6.41 -2.00 -2.43
CA HIS A 132 -6.26 -3.24 -1.66
C HIS A 132 -7.07 -4.39 -2.25
N GLY A 133 -6.74 -4.76 -3.46
CA GLY A 133 -7.48 -5.69 -4.32
C GLY A 133 -8.13 -4.94 -5.48
N ALA A 134 -8.93 -5.63 -6.31
CA ALA A 134 -9.64 -5.00 -7.42
C ALA A 134 -10.88 -4.23 -6.92
N THR A 135 -10.63 -3.24 -6.06
CA THR A 135 -11.65 -2.34 -5.49
C THR A 135 -12.44 -1.64 -6.59
N TYR A 136 -13.63 -1.14 -6.29
CA TYR A 136 -14.61 -0.65 -7.29
C TYR A 136 -15.14 -1.72 -8.25
N THR A 137 -14.86 -3.01 -8.01
CA THR A 137 -15.43 -4.12 -8.74
C THR A 137 -16.18 -5.06 -7.80
N LEU A 138 -17.49 -5.24 -8.03
CA LEU A 138 -18.31 -6.15 -7.22
C LEU A 138 -17.91 -7.61 -7.48
N GLY A 139 -17.75 -8.37 -6.40
CA GLY A 139 -17.33 -9.77 -6.44
C GLY A 139 -15.81 -9.97 -6.51
N SER A 140 -15.02 -8.91 -6.44
CA SER A 140 -13.56 -9.00 -6.39
C SER A 140 -13.04 -9.40 -5.02
N THR A 141 -11.78 -9.83 -4.98
CA THR A 141 -11.03 -10.07 -3.75
C THR A 141 -10.60 -8.73 -3.16
N ILE A 142 -11.08 -8.44 -1.95
CA ILE A 142 -10.72 -7.24 -1.19
C ILE A 142 -9.81 -7.68 -0.05
N PHE A 143 -8.54 -7.31 -0.14
CA PHE A 143 -7.50 -7.61 0.85
C PHE A 143 -7.57 -6.69 2.08
N PRO A 144 -6.83 -7.01 3.16
CA PRO A 144 -6.51 -6.03 4.18
C PRO A 144 -5.84 -4.79 3.59
N GLN A 145 -6.00 -3.64 4.24
CA GLN A 145 -5.32 -2.40 3.82
C GLN A 145 -3.78 -2.50 3.97
N ALA A 146 -3.04 -1.59 3.33
CA ALA A 146 -1.57 -1.65 3.30
C ALA A 146 -0.92 -1.73 4.68
N ILE A 147 -1.42 -1.00 5.69
CA ILE A 147 -0.92 -1.07 7.07
C ILE A 147 -1.05 -2.49 7.66
N ASN A 148 -2.13 -3.19 7.34
CA ASN A 148 -2.35 -4.58 7.72
C ASN A 148 -1.44 -5.52 6.95
N MET A 149 -1.34 -5.33 5.64
CA MET A 149 -0.43 -6.11 4.82
C MET A 149 1.02 -5.96 5.32
N ALA A 150 1.40 -4.77 5.79
CA ALA A 150 2.68 -4.55 6.45
C ALA A 150 2.80 -5.29 7.78
N ALA A 151 1.73 -5.35 8.59
CA ALA A 151 1.72 -6.12 9.84
C ALA A 151 1.90 -7.63 9.64
N THR A 152 1.69 -8.14 8.44
CA THR A 152 2.02 -9.54 8.10
C THR A 152 3.53 -9.81 8.09
N TRP A 153 4.37 -8.83 7.75
CA TRP A 153 5.80 -9.02 7.50
C TRP A 153 6.08 -10.17 6.52
N ASN A 154 5.23 -10.34 5.52
CA ASN A 154 5.24 -11.49 4.62
C ASN A 154 5.28 -11.06 3.15
N ARG A 155 6.48 -11.06 2.55
CA ARG A 155 6.70 -10.67 1.15
C ARG A 155 5.83 -11.47 0.17
N ASN A 156 5.65 -12.76 0.44
CA ASN A 156 4.89 -13.63 -0.45
C ASN A 156 3.40 -13.25 -0.48
N LEU A 157 2.82 -12.80 0.64
CA LEU A 157 1.42 -12.33 0.66
C LEU A 157 1.26 -11.05 -0.16
N LEU A 158 2.25 -10.12 -0.12
CA LEU A 158 2.23 -8.91 -0.93
C LEU A 158 2.36 -9.22 -2.44
N GLU A 159 3.21 -10.18 -2.80
CA GLU A 159 3.32 -10.66 -4.18
C GLU A 159 2.00 -11.27 -4.66
N LYS A 160 1.36 -12.11 -3.83
CA LYS A 160 0.05 -12.69 -4.15
C LYS A 160 -1.07 -11.66 -4.22
N GLU A 161 -1.07 -10.65 -3.35
CA GLU A 161 -1.99 -9.51 -3.44
C GLU A 161 -1.83 -8.81 -4.81
N GLY A 162 -0.60 -8.51 -5.22
CA GLY A 162 -0.28 -7.92 -6.52
C GLY A 162 -0.77 -8.78 -7.69
N GLU A 163 -0.49 -10.09 -7.69
CA GLU A 163 -0.93 -11.04 -8.72
C GLU A 163 -2.46 -11.11 -8.84
N ILE A 164 -3.17 -11.24 -7.73
CA ILE A 164 -4.62 -11.38 -7.73
C ILE A 164 -5.27 -10.06 -8.14
N THR A 165 -4.79 -8.93 -7.59
CA THR A 165 -5.29 -7.59 -7.94
C THR A 165 -5.11 -7.32 -9.43
N SER A 166 -3.92 -7.54 -10.00
CA SER A 166 -3.65 -7.29 -11.41
C SER A 166 -4.52 -8.17 -12.31
N ARG A 167 -4.61 -9.46 -12.02
CA ARG A 167 -5.45 -10.41 -12.77
C ARG A 167 -6.92 -9.98 -12.80
N GLN A 168 -7.48 -9.57 -11.65
CA GLN A 168 -8.88 -9.14 -11.56
C GLN A 168 -9.12 -7.77 -12.21
N VAL A 169 -8.21 -6.82 -12.06
CA VAL A 169 -8.27 -5.50 -12.70
C VAL A 169 -8.15 -5.63 -14.23
N ARG A 170 -7.21 -6.46 -14.72
CA ARG A 170 -7.07 -6.75 -16.16
C ARG A 170 -8.29 -7.49 -16.71
N ALA A 171 -8.87 -8.39 -15.96
CA ALA A 171 -10.12 -9.06 -16.34
C ALA A 171 -11.27 -8.06 -16.54
N CYS A 172 -11.27 -6.90 -15.88
CA CYS A 172 -12.19 -5.79 -16.14
C CYS A 172 -11.84 -4.98 -17.41
N GLY A 173 -10.70 -5.24 -18.06
CA GLY A 173 -10.19 -4.47 -19.19
C GLY A 173 -9.37 -3.23 -18.79
N ILE A 174 -9.04 -3.08 -17.51
CA ILE A 174 -8.30 -1.94 -16.98
C ILE A 174 -6.81 -2.30 -16.91
N SER A 175 -5.92 -1.41 -17.37
CA SER A 175 -4.50 -1.71 -17.57
C SER A 175 -3.56 -0.93 -16.66
N TRP A 176 -4.07 0.00 -15.84
CA TRP A 176 -3.28 0.89 -15.00
C TRP A 176 -3.90 1.03 -13.61
N ASN A 177 -3.11 0.73 -12.57
CA ASN A 177 -3.51 0.87 -11.17
C ASN A 177 -2.71 1.96 -10.47
N PHE A 178 -3.39 2.89 -9.78
CA PHE A 178 -2.78 3.95 -8.98
C PHE A 178 -2.30 3.42 -7.61
N TYR A 179 -1.47 2.39 -7.62
CA TYR A 179 -0.90 1.73 -6.45
C TYR A 179 0.45 1.06 -6.83
N PRO A 180 1.44 0.88 -5.92
CA PRO A 180 1.36 1.01 -4.46
C PRO A 180 1.59 2.44 -3.93
N VAL A 181 1.09 2.68 -2.70
CA VAL A 181 1.45 3.86 -1.89
C VAL A 181 2.78 3.59 -1.20
N LEU A 182 3.82 4.31 -1.61
CA LEU A 182 5.19 4.18 -1.08
C LEU A 182 5.58 5.30 -0.12
N ASP A 183 4.61 6.10 0.29
CA ASP A 183 4.76 7.05 1.38
C ASP A 183 5.13 6.34 2.68
N ILE A 184 6.00 6.95 3.50
CA ILE A 184 6.41 6.40 4.80
C ILE A 184 5.53 6.95 5.92
N GLY A 185 4.90 6.07 6.69
CA GLY A 185 3.91 6.38 7.71
C GLY A 185 4.51 6.90 9.03
N ARG A 186 5.15 8.08 9.02
CA ARG A 186 5.82 8.68 10.20
C ARG A 186 5.02 9.78 10.89
N GLN A 187 3.83 10.12 10.39
CA GLN A 187 2.93 11.09 11.02
C GLN A 187 1.60 10.41 11.36
N PRO A 188 1.36 10.01 12.61
CA PRO A 188 0.19 9.21 12.97
C PRO A 188 -1.14 9.97 12.88
N LEU A 189 -1.14 11.30 12.89
CA LEU A 189 -2.34 12.09 12.64
C LEU A 189 -2.78 12.08 11.18
N TRP A 190 -1.88 11.74 10.25
CA TRP A 190 -2.18 11.76 8.82
C TRP A 190 -3.29 10.77 8.48
N PRO A 191 -4.40 11.21 7.81
CA PRO A 191 -5.57 10.36 7.61
C PRO A 191 -5.36 9.23 6.60
N ARG A 192 -4.26 9.25 5.86
CA ARG A 192 -3.90 8.21 4.88
C ARG A 192 -2.79 7.27 5.38
N LEU A 193 -2.53 7.27 6.70
CA LEU A 193 -1.53 6.40 7.32
C LEU A 193 -1.79 4.92 6.98
N TRP A 194 -3.03 4.49 6.98
CA TRP A 194 -3.43 3.12 6.69
C TRP A 194 -3.16 2.68 5.24
N GLU A 195 -2.95 3.63 4.32
CA GLU A 195 -2.54 3.35 2.94
C GLU A 195 -1.04 3.01 2.83
N THR A 196 -0.25 3.23 3.88
CA THR A 196 1.21 3.03 3.89
C THR A 196 1.62 1.67 4.43
N TYR A 197 2.83 1.24 4.09
CA TYR A 197 3.45 0.05 4.70
C TYR A 197 4.14 0.37 6.06
N GLY A 198 3.71 1.42 6.76
CA GLY A 198 4.20 1.77 8.09
C GLY A 198 5.39 2.73 8.10
N GLU A 199 6.08 2.81 9.25
CA GLU A 199 7.09 3.84 9.52
C GLU A 199 8.50 3.49 9.05
N ASP A 200 8.78 2.21 8.77
CA ASP A 200 10.12 1.74 8.47
C ASP A 200 10.40 1.68 6.97
N VAL A 201 11.54 2.25 6.58
CA VAL A 201 11.96 2.35 5.17
C VAL A 201 12.26 0.98 4.57
N TYR A 202 12.94 0.09 5.31
CA TYR A 202 13.32 -1.23 4.79
C TYR A 202 12.09 -2.13 4.61
N LEU A 203 11.21 -2.17 5.63
CA LEU A 203 9.96 -2.94 5.56
C LEU A 203 9.11 -2.46 4.38
N ALA A 204 8.85 -1.15 4.29
CA ALA A 204 8.05 -0.58 3.21
C ALA A 204 8.66 -0.82 1.82
N THR A 205 9.99 -0.73 1.72
CA THR A 205 10.73 -1.03 0.47
C THR A 205 10.53 -2.47 0.03
N GLU A 206 10.74 -3.43 0.93
CA GLU A 206 10.65 -4.85 0.60
C GLU A 206 9.22 -5.29 0.24
N LEU A 207 8.22 -4.77 0.97
CA LEU A 207 6.82 -5.07 0.71
C LEU A 207 6.32 -4.40 -0.57
N GLY A 208 6.69 -3.14 -0.80
CA GLY A 208 6.37 -2.44 -2.04
C GLY A 208 6.95 -3.12 -3.28
N LYS A 209 8.21 -3.58 -3.23
CA LYS A 209 8.84 -4.39 -4.28
C LYS A 209 8.06 -5.66 -4.57
N SER A 210 7.65 -6.38 -3.50
CA SER A 210 6.91 -7.64 -3.65
C SER A 210 5.56 -7.41 -4.33
N TYR A 211 4.83 -6.37 -3.95
CA TYR A 211 3.59 -6.00 -4.63
C TYR A 211 3.80 -5.65 -6.11
N ILE A 212 4.79 -4.81 -6.42
CA ILE A 212 5.11 -4.42 -7.81
C ILE A 212 5.45 -5.66 -8.65
N TYR A 213 6.26 -6.56 -8.11
CA TYR A 213 6.61 -7.80 -8.79
C TYR A 213 5.37 -8.68 -9.08
N GLY A 214 4.48 -8.86 -8.10
CA GLY A 214 3.23 -9.59 -8.30
C GLY A 214 2.34 -8.96 -9.38
N ALA A 215 2.18 -7.63 -9.31
CA ALA A 215 1.28 -6.89 -10.20
C ALA A 215 1.80 -6.74 -11.63
N GLN A 216 3.11 -6.57 -11.81
CA GLN A 216 3.73 -6.35 -13.12
C GLN A 216 4.38 -7.60 -13.73
N GLY A 217 4.75 -8.58 -12.89
CA GLY A 217 5.52 -9.74 -13.36
C GLY A 217 6.86 -9.33 -13.97
N ASN A 218 7.33 -10.16 -14.90
CA ASN A 218 8.54 -9.87 -15.68
C ASN A 218 8.24 -9.07 -16.96
N ASP A 219 7.00 -9.09 -17.42
CA ASP A 219 6.54 -8.38 -18.62
C ASP A 219 5.11 -7.87 -18.38
N ILE A 220 4.95 -6.55 -18.29
CA ILE A 220 3.64 -5.91 -18.10
C ILE A 220 2.70 -6.08 -19.30
N GLY A 221 3.20 -6.56 -20.43
CA GLY A 221 2.43 -6.89 -21.63
C GLY A 221 1.66 -8.22 -21.53
N GLU A 222 1.90 -9.03 -20.49
CA GLU A 222 1.11 -10.23 -20.22
C GLU A 222 -0.34 -9.86 -19.88
N HIS A 223 -1.29 -10.72 -20.27
CA HIS A 223 -2.74 -10.40 -20.21
C HIS A 223 -3.27 -10.21 -18.78
N ASP A 224 -2.60 -10.75 -17.77
CA ASP A 224 -2.95 -10.65 -16.36
C ASP A 224 -2.11 -9.64 -15.57
N LYS A 225 -1.23 -8.88 -16.24
CA LYS A 225 -0.35 -7.87 -15.64
C LYS A 225 -0.80 -6.45 -16.01
N LEU A 226 -0.45 -5.49 -15.16
CA LEU A 226 -0.83 -4.08 -15.32
C LEU A 226 0.32 -3.13 -15.00
N ALA A 227 0.20 -1.87 -15.41
CA ALA A 227 1.10 -0.81 -14.98
C ALA A 227 0.79 -0.40 -13.53
N THR A 228 1.81 -0.41 -12.67
CA THR A 228 1.72 0.18 -11.32
C THR A 228 2.02 1.68 -11.35
N CYS A 229 1.50 2.42 -10.36
CA CYS A 229 1.75 3.83 -10.18
C CYS A 229 2.26 4.10 -8.77
N LEU A 230 3.54 4.42 -8.64
CA LEU A 230 4.12 4.76 -7.35
C LEU A 230 3.55 6.09 -6.86
N LYS A 231 3.00 6.13 -5.66
CA LYS A 231 2.41 7.35 -5.10
C LYS A 231 2.69 7.50 -3.61
N HIS A 232 2.73 8.73 -3.10
CA HIS A 232 2.68 10.00 -3.83
C HIS A 232 4.07 10.66 -3.81
N TRP A 233 4.66 10.89 -4.95
CA TRP A 233 6.00 11.43 -5.10
C TRP A 233 6.07 12.89 -4.64
N VAL A 234 6.73 13.22 -3.57
CA VAL A 234 7.41 12.57 -2.47
C VAL A 234 7.23 13.41 -1.19
N GLY A 235 7.24 12.77 -0.01
CA GLY A 235 7.15 13.50 1.27
C GLY A 235 5.73 13.89 1.70
N TYR A 236 4.70 13.38 1.06
CA TYR A 236 3.28 13.68 1.32
C TYR A 236 2.81 13.26 2.71
N SER A 237 3.31 12.13 3.20
CA SER A 237 2.88 11.51 4.47
C SER A 237 3.44 12.17 5.73
N TYR A 238 4.15 13.29 5.60
CA TYR A 238 4.80 13.96 6.74
C TYR A 238 4.37 15.44 6.86
N PRO A 239 3.07 15.74 6.79
CA PRO A 239 2.60 17.11 6.99
C PRO A 239 2.84 17.55 8.44
N LEU A 240 3.25 18.81 8.63
CA LEU A 240 3.58 19.36 9.94
C LEU A 240 2.43 19.25 10.95
N ASN A 241 1.19 19.47 10.47
CA ASN A 241 0.00 19.47 11.31
C ASN A 241 -0.79 18.14 11.28
N GLY A 242 -0.28 17.11 10.61
CA GLY A 242 -0.92 15.82 10.47
C GLY A 242 -2.16 15.78 9.57
N ARG A 243 -2.50 16.87 8.87
CA ARG A 243 -3.69 16.93 8.01
C ARG A 243 -3.36 16.63 6.56
N ASP A 244 -4.32 16.05 5.87
CA ASP A 244 -4.23 15.78 4.45
C ASP A 244 -4.02 17.06 3.62
N ARG A 245 -3.22 16.95 2.55
CA ARG A 245 -2.92 18.02 1.59
C ARG A 245 -2.39 19.31 2.23
N THR A 246 -1.60 19.19 3.28
CA THR A 246 -0.97 20.31 3.97
C THR A 246 0.56 20.23 3.91
N PRO A 247 1.27 21.37 4.12
CA PRO A 247 2.71 21.46 3.93
C PRO A 247 3.55 20.50 4.75
N ALA A 248 4.56 19.90 4.13
CA ALA A 248 5.60 19.13 4.77
C ALA A 248 6.92 19.92 4.80
N TRP A 249 7.61 19.88 5.95
CA TRP A 249 8.93 20.49 6.13
C TRP A 249 9.95 19.40 6.37
N ILE A 250 10.69 19.05 5.31
CA ILE A 250 11.59 17.89 5.28
C ILE A 250 12.94 18.37 4.75
N SER A 251 14.00 18.25 5.55
CA SER A 251 15.33 18.56 5.05
C SER A 251 15.73 17.64 3.90
N GLU A 252 16.61 18.08 3.00
CA GLU A 252 17.10 17.26 1.88
C GLU A 252 17.73 15.95 2.36
N THR A 253 18.47 15.98 3.47
CA THR A 253 19.04 14.76 4.07
C THR A 253 17.97 13.81 4.57
N MET A 254 16.91 14.31 5.21
CA MET A 254 15.79 13.49 5.67
C MET A 254 14.98 12.95 4.50
N LEU A 255 14.76 13.75 3.45
CA LEU A 255 14.05 13.33 2.24
C LEU A 255 14.76 12.12 1.60
N ARG A 256 16.09 12.22 1.44
CA ARG A 256 16.92 11.17 0.83
C ARG A 256 17.13 9.95 1.72
N GLU A 257 17.14 10.10 3.03
CA GLU A 257 17.32 8.97 3.95
C GLU A 257 16.04 8.16 4.13
N TYR A 258 14.86 8.82 4.20
CA TYR A 258 13.62 8.17 4.59
C TYR A 258 12.54 8.10 3.51
N PHE A 259 12.39 9.11 2.67
CA PHE A 259 11.24 9.19 1.76
C PHE A 259 11.55 8.77 0.32
N LEU A 260 12.76 8.98 -0.18
CA LEU A 260 13.15 8.56 -1.53
C LEU A 260 13.41 7.07 -1.69
N PRO A 261 13.94 6.31 -0.71
CA PRO A 261 14.40 4.94 -0.95
C PRO A 261 13.30 3.98 -1.40
N THR A 262 12.06 4.14 -0.93
CA THR A 262 10.92 3.31 -1.34
C THR A 262 10.58 3.51 -2.81
N PHE A 263 10.58 4.75 -3.27
CA PHE A 263 10.37 5.10 -4.69
C PHE A 263 11.52 4.65 -5.57
N GLU A 264 12.77 4.86 -5.14
CA GLU A 264 13.96 4.38 -5.85
C GLU A 264 13.88 2.86 -6.07
N ALA A 265 13.51 2.12 -5.03
CA ALA A 265 13.33 0.67 -5.13
C ALA A 265 12.17 0.29 -6.05
N GLY A 266 11.05 1.00 -5.99
CA GLY A 266 9.91 0.80 -6.88
C GLY A 266 10.26 1.03 -8.35
N ILE A 267 11.03 2.09 -8.66
CA ILE A 267 11.56 2.37 -10.00
C ILE A 267 12.48 1.24 -10.47
N LYS A 268 13.42 0.82 -9.62
CA LYS A 268 14.33 -0.31 -9.92
C LYS A 268 13.59 -1.64 -10.09
N SER A 269 12.41 -1.79 -9.51
CA SER A 269 11.53 -2.94 -9.69
C SER A 269 10.68 -2.86 -10.96
N GLY A 270 10.87 -1.83 -11.79
CA GLY A 270 10.25 -1.69 -13.10
C GLY A 270 8.90 -0.97 -13.10
N ALA A 271 8.53 -0.26 -12.02
CA ALA A 271 7.32 0.56 -12.02
C ALA A 271 7.33 1.59 -13.17
N THR A 272 6.21 1.69 -13.87
CA THR A 272 6.13 2.43 -15.13
C THR A 272 5.52 3.82 -15.02
N THR A 273 4.89 4.14 -13.88
CA THR A 273 4.28 5.45 -13.66
C THR A 273 4.50 5.95 -12.25
N VAL A 274 4.48 7.27 -12.08
CA VAL A 274 4.61 7.96 -10.78
C VAL A 274 3.54 9.03 -10.70
N MET A 275 2.78 9.06 -9.59
CA MET A 275 1.82 10.12 -9.27
C MET A 275 2.44 11.12 -8.30
N VAL A 276 2.28 12.40 -8.61
CA VAL A 276 2.86 13.49 -7.81
C VAL A 276 2.10 13.67 -6.50
N ASN A 277 2.81 14.05 -5.45
CA ASN A 277 2.27 14.44 -4.15
C ASN A 277 1.31 15.63 -4.25
N SER A 278 0.11 15.51 -3.67
CA SER A 278 -0.95 16.54 -3.68
C SER A 278 -0.73 17.68 -2.66
N SER A 279 0.52 17.96 -2.27
CA SER A 279 0.88 18.97 -1.30
C SER A 279 2.18 19.68 -1.71
N GLU A 280 2.76 20.44 -0.79
CA GLU A 280 4.05 21.10 -0.95
C GLU A 280 5.12 20.49 -0.02
N VAL A 281 6.35 20.56 -0.44
CA VAL A 281 7.53 20.21 0.36
C VAL A 281 8.41 21.45 0.46
N ASN A 282 8.72 21.86 1.69
CA ASN A 282 9.59 23.01 1.97
C ASN A 282 9.14 24.31 1.26
N GLY A 283 7.81 24.54 1.21
CA GLY A 283 7.22 25.75 0.63
C GLY A 283 7.09 25.71 -0.91
N ILE A 284 7.40 24.59 -1.57
CA ILE A 284 7.26 24.44 -3.02
C ILE A 284 6.21 23.36 -3.31
N PRO A 285 5.05 23.71 -3.93
CA PRO A 285 4.10 22.73 -4.40
C PRO A 285 4.77 21.71 -5.32
N THR A 286 4.56 20.42 -5.04
CA THR A 286 5.35 19.37 -5.70
C THR A 286 5.12 19.35 -7.22
N HIS A 287 3.91 19.71 -7.67
CA HIS A 287 3.58 19.84 -9.09
C HIS A 287 4.34 20.97 -9.83
N SER A 288 4.97 21.89 -9.09
CA SER A 288 5.82 22.96 -9.64
C SER A 288 7.31 22.73 -9.38
N ASN A 289 7.66 21.65 -8.70
CA ASN A 289 9.02 21.42 -8.22
C ASN A 289 9.88 20.72 -9.27
N TYR A 290 10.53 21.52 -10.14
CA TYR A 290 11.45 21.01 -11.15
C TYR A 290 12.57 20.15 -10.57
N HIS A 291 13.10 20.52 -9.40
CA HIS A 291 14.15 19.74 -8.72
C HIS A 291 13.66 18.31 -8.45
N LEU A 292 12.50 18.15 -7.79
CA LEU A 292 12.00 16.82 -7.45
C LEU A 292 11.52 16.02 -8.67
N LEU A 293 10.83 16.67 -9.64
CA LEU A 293 10.21 15.98 -10.77
C LEU A 293 11.20 15.69 -11.91
N THR A 294 12.12 16.60 -12.17
CA THR A 294 13.05 16.45 -13.29
C THR A 294 14.45 16.08 -12.84
N GLU A 295 15.06 16.84 -11.92
CA GLU A 295 16.46 16.58 -11.54
C GLU A 295 16.58 15.28 -10.74
N VAL A 296 15.76 15.08 -9.70
CA VAL A 296 15.83 13.88 -8.88
C VAL A 296 15.16 12.69 -9.59
N LEU A 297 13.86 12.78 -9.92
CA LEU A 297 13.13 11.62 -10.44
C LEU A 297 13.64 11.18 -11.82
N LYS A 298 13.62 12.08 -12.81
CA LYS A 298 13.94 11.71 -14.20
C LYS A 298 15.45 11.59 -14.44
N ASN A 299 16.26 12.53 -13.88
CA ASN A 299 17.69 12.58 -14.21
C ASN A 299 18.55 11.76 -13.24
N GLU A 300 18.37 11.88 -11.92
CA GLU A 300 19.18 11.16 -10.93
C GLU A 300 18.74 9.69 -10.85
N LEU A 301 17.45 9.42 -10.61
CA LEU A 301 16.91 8.06 -10.49
C LEU A 301 16.66 7.36 -11.83
N LYS A 302 16.86 8.08 -12.96
CA LYS A 302 16.71 7.53 -14.33
C LYS A 302 15.33 6.96 -14.62
N PHE A 303 14.28 7.56 -14.04
CA PHE A 303 12.91 7.14 -14.30
C PHE A 303 12.53 7.34 -15.78
N ASP A 304 12.22 6.27 -16.48
CA ASP A 304 11.90 6.24 -17.92
C ASP A 304 10.39 6.17 -18.22
N GLY A 305 9.55 5.95 -17.21
CA GLY A 305 8.11 6.01 -17.31
C GLY A 305 7.55 7.43 -17.36
N PHE A 306 6.23 7.60 -17.21
CA PHE A 306 5.61 8.93 -17.22
C PHE A 306 5.09 9.35 -15.82
N VAL A 307 5.07 10.67 -15.62
CA VAL A 307 4.61 11.33 -14.39
C VAL A 307 3.18 11.83 -14.59
N VAL A 308 2.24 11.38 -13.76
CA VAL A 308 0.86 11.87 -13.72
C VAL A 308 0.67 12.81 -12.53
N SER A 309 -0.12 13.88 -12.68
CA SER A 309 -0.51 14.71 -11.55
C SER A 309 -1.47 13.96 -10.61
N ASP A 310 -1.65 14.43 -9.38
CA ASP A 310 -2.78 14.06 -8.54
C ASP A 310 -4.03 14.88 -8.93
N TRP A 311 -5.16 14.58 -8.30
CA TRP A 311 -6.50 15.08 -8.60
C TRP A 311 -6.61 16.61 -8.54
N GLU A 312 -6.81 17.23 -9.71
CA GLU A 312 -6.92 18.70 -9.91
C GLU A 312 -5.71 19.53 -9.44
N ASP A 313 -4.57 18.91 -9.11
CA ASP A 313 -3.47 19.64 -8.48
C ASP A 313 -2.75 20.63 -9.40
N ILE A 314 -2.83 20.45 -10.72
CA ILE A 314 -2.36 21.49 -11.64
C ILE A 314 -3.22 22.76 -11.48
N LYS A 315 -4.55 22.64 -11.37
CA LYS A 315 -5.43 23.78 -11.10
C LYS A 315 -5.16 24.41 -9.72
N ARG A 316 -4.80 23.56 -8.74
CA ARG A 316 -4.51 24.01 -7.36
C ARG A 316 -3.29 24.93 -7.28
N LEU A 317 -2.35 24.88 -8.18
CA LEU A 317 -1.25 25.85 -8.27
C LEU A 317 -1.77 27.31 -8.39
N TYR A 318 -2.95 27.49 -9.00
CA TYR A 318 -3.61 28.78 -9.10
C TYR A 318 -4.50 29.08 -7.88
N TYR A 319 -5.47 28.25 -7.56
CA TYR A 319 -6.51 28.64 -6.58
C TYR A 319 -6.17 28.27 -5.13
N ARG A 320 -5.35 27.25 -4.86
CA ARG A 320 -4.90 26.83 -3.52
C ARG A 320 -3.54 27.41 -3.19
N ASP A 321 -2.53 27.08 -4.00
CA ASP A 321 -1.12 27.36 -3.70
C ASP A 321 -0.73 28.77 -4.11
N ARG A 322 -1.47 29.38 -5.04
CA ARG A 322 -1.34 30.78 -5.49
C ARG A 322 0.05 31.15 -6.00
N ILE A 323 0.73 30.20 -6.64
CA ILE A 323 2.03 30.41 -7.28
C ILE A 323 1.88 30.70 -8.78
N ALA A 324 0.71 30.50 -9.34
CA ALA A 324 0.33 30.91 -10.69
C ALA A 324 -0.71 32.05 -10.62
N THR A 325 -0.65 32.98 -11.58
CA THR A 325 -1.57 34.12 -11.69
C THR A 325 -2.83 33.80 -12.52
N SER A 326 -2.80 32.66 -13.23
CA SER A 326 -3.93 32.17 -14.02
C SER A 326 -3.89 30.63 -14.14
N PRO A 327 -5.04 29.99 -14.47
CA PRO A 327 -5.06 28.55 -14.77
C PRO A 327 -4.13 28.15 -15.92
N LYS A 328 -3.98 29.00 -16.96
CA LYS A 328 -3.06 28.77 -18.08
C LYS A 328 -1.59 28.75 -17.59
N GLU A 329 -1.21 29.69 -16.74
CA GLU A 329 0.14 29.72 -16.15
C GLU A 329 0.39 28.50 -15.25
N ALA A 330 -0.61 28.04 -14.50
CA ALA A 330 -0.52 26.81 -13.70
C ALA A 330 -0.18 25.58 -14.57
N VAL A 331 -0.80 25.44 -15.74
CA VAL A 331 -0.46 24.39 -16.72
C VAL A 331 0.99 24.50 -17.18
N LYS A 332 1.44 25.72 -17.54
CA LYS A 332 2.83 25.96 -17.96
C LYS A 332 3.81 25.53 -16.87
N ILE A 333 3.60 25.97 -15.63
CA ILE A 333 4.49 25.66 -14.49
C ILE A 333 4.60 24.16 -14.31
N ALA A 334 3.47 23.43 -14.25
CA ALA A 334 3.46 21.99 -14.00
C ALA A 334 4.11 21.18 -15.14
N VAL A 335 3.80 21.51 -16.39
CA VAL A 335 4.37 20.81 -17.56
C VAL A 335 5.88 21.07 -17.64
N MET A 336 6.32 22.30 -17.39
CA MET A 336 7.75 22.65 -17.41
C MET A 336 8.51 22.07 -16.22
N ALA A 337 7.85 21.84 -15.09
CA ALA A 337 8.46 21.15 -13.94
C ALA A 337 8.69 19.66 -14.20
N GLY A 338 7.94 19.03 -15.11
CA GLY A 338 8.14 17.61 -15.45
C GLY A 338 6.89 16.73 -15.44
N VAL A 339 5.70 17.27 -15.21
CA VAL A 339 4.43 16.51 -15.28
C VAL A 339 4.17 16.14 -16.75
N ASP A 340 3.91 14.85 -17.01
CA ASP A 340 3.71 14.32 -18.36
C ASP A 340 2.22 14.11 -18.69
N MET A 341 1.39 13.77 -17.71
CA MET A 341 -0.06 13.59 -17.87
C MET A 341 -0.82 14.35 -16.78
N SER A 342 -1.84 15.08 -17.19
CA SER A 342 -2.67 15.88 -16.29
C SER A 342 -3.90 15.09 -15.83
N MET A 343 -4.02 14.87 -14.52
CA MET A 343 -5.27 14.48 -13.89
C MET A 343 -6.07 15.76 -13.59
N VAL A 344 -6.63 16.38 -14.64
CA VAL A 344 -7.64 17.46 -14.53
C VAL A 344 -8.98 16.84 -14.91
N PRO A 345 -9.66 16.22 -13.95
CA PRO A 345 -10.58 15.13 -14.25
C PRO A 345 -11.92 15.58 -14.80
N LYS A 346 -12.33 16.85 -14.67
CA LYS A 346 -13.72 17.27 -14.88
C LYS A 346 -13.98 18.09 -16.13
N ASP A 347 -12.95 18.47 -16.89
CA ASP A 347 -13.08 19.30 -18.10
C ASP A 347 -11.84 19.20 -19.01
N TYR A 348 -11.88 19.91 -20.15
CA TYR A 348 -10.81 19.94 -21.14
C TYR A 348 -9.92 21.19 -21.01
N SER A 349 -9.93 21.90 -19.88
CA SER A 349 -9.19 23.15 -19.71
C SER A 349 -7.68 22.98 -19.85
N PHE A 350 -7.13 21.88 -19.35
CA PHE A 350 -5.71 21.56 -19.52
C PHE A 350 -5.34 21.45 -20.99
N TYR A 351 -6.11 20.72 -21.79
CA TYR A 351 -5.90 20.56 -23.23
C TYR A 351 -5.88 21.92 -23.95
N ASN A 352 -6.89 22.75 -23.70
CA ASN A 352 -6.99 24.06 -24.35
C ASN A 352 -5.82 24.98 -24.00
N TYR A 353 -5.50 25.11 -22.70
CA TYR A 353 -4.40 25.96 -22.25
C TYR A 353 -3.04 25.47 -22.74
N LEU A 354 -2.79 24.17 -22.76
CA LEU A 354 -1.52 23.63 -23.23
C LEU A 354 -1.33 23.86 -24.73
N LEU A 355 -2.38 23.70 -25.56
CA LEU A 355 -2.32 24.04 -26.97
C LEU A 355 -1.97 25.52 -27.20
N GLU A 356 -2.65 26.43 -26.48
CA GLU A 356 -2.32 27.85 -26.56
C GLU A 356 -0.87 28.13 -26.18
N LEU A 357 -0.39 27.57 -25.06
CA LEU A 357 0.98 27.76 -24.58
C LEU A 357 2.04 27.31 -25.57
N VAL A 358 1.79 26.20 -26.28
CA VAL A 358 2.72 25.72 -27.30
C VAL A 358 2.66 26.60 -28.55
N ASN A 359 1.47 27.00 -28.99
CA ASN A 359 1.31 27.89 -30.16
C ASN A 359 1.88 29.28 -29.90
N ASP A 360 1.81 29.78 -28.65
CA ASP A 360 2.43 31.04 -28.23
C ASP A 360 3.97 30.94 -28.05
N GLY A 361 4.52 29.72 -28.14
CA GLY A 361 5.96 29.46 -27.95
C GLY A 361 6.42 29.47 -26.49
N GLU A 362 5.47 29.47 -25.53
CA GLU A 362 5.76 29.49 -24.10
C GLU A 362 6.13 28.11 -23.54
N VAL A 363 5.68 27.04 -24.19
CA VAL A 363 6.06 25.64 -23.90
C VAL A 363 6.65 25.04 -25.18
N PRO A 364 7.90 24.56 -25.16
CA PRO A 364 8.54 24.01 -26.35
C PRO A 364 7.92 22.67 -26.76
N VAL A 365 7.76 22.44 -28.06
CA VAL A 365 7.24 21.17 -28.61
C VAL A 365 8.07 19.99 -28.15
N SER A 366 9.38 20.15 -27.95
CA SER A 366 10.25 19.07 -27.45
C SER A 366 9.84 18.54 -26.05
N ARG A 367 9.28 19.42 -25.18
CA ARG A 367 8.75 19.00 -23.89
C ARG A 367 7.46 18.15 -24.03
N ILE A 368 6.64 18.53 -25.00
CA ILE A 368 5.44 17.75 -25.35
C ILE A 368 5.85 16.40 -25.91
N ASP A 369 6.81 16.37 -26.82
CA ASP A 369 7.34 15.14 -27.42
C ASP A 369 7.94 14.19 -26.36
N ASP A 370 8.66 14.70 -25.35
CA ASP A 370 9.16 13.89 -24.23
C ASP A 370 8.01 13.25 -23.44
N ALA A 371 6.98 14.02 -23.07
CA ALA A 371 5.83 13.50 -22.34
C ALA A 371 5.08 12.41 -23.12
N VAL A 372 4.78 12.70 -24.40
CA VAL A 372 4.03 11.77 -25.25
C VAL A 372 4.83 10.51 -25.54
N ARG A 373 6.13 10.63 -25.76
CA ARG A 373 7.04 9.47 -25.91
C ARG A 373 6.93 8.52 -24.72
N ARG A 374 7.00 9.04 -23.49
CA ARG A 374 6.87 8.27 -22.25
C ARG A 374 5.52 7.59 -22.16
N ILE A 375 4.43 8.30 -22.41
CA ILE A 375 3.06 7.77 -22.39
C ILE A 375 2.88 6.66 -23.42
N LEU A 376 3.29 6.88 -24.67
CA LEU A 376 3.18 5.88 -25.74
C LEU A 376 4.03 4.64 -25.46
N THR A 377 5.21 4.82 -24.87
CA THR A 377 6.08 3.71 -24.46
C THR A 377 5.38 2.79 -23.45
N VAL A 378 4.75 3.36 -22.42
CA VAL A 378 4.00 2.57 -21.43
C VAL A 378 2.81 1.86 -22.09
N LYS A 379 2.04 2.55 -22.95
CA LYS A 379 0.92 1.93 -23.69
C LYS A 379 1.37 0.75 -24.56
N MET A 380 2.55 0.87 -25.22
CA MET A 380 3.11 -0.22 -26.03
C MET A 380 3.63 -1.37 -25.17
N LYS A 381 4.31 -1.06 -24.07
CA LYS A 381 4.76 -2.08 -23.09
C LYS A 381 3.58 -2.89 -22.52
N LEU A 382 2.43 -2.26 -22.31
CA LEU A 382 1.18 -2.89 -21.85
C LEU A 382 0.47 -3.74 -22.92
N GLY A 383 0.96 -3.77 -24.16
CA GLY A 383 0.31 -4.49 -25.25
C GLY A 383 -1.00 -3.85 -25.77
N LEU A 384 -1.34 -2.62 -25.35
CA LEU A 384 -2.61 -1.98 -25.71
C LEU A 384 -2.78 -1.76 -27.22
N PHE A 385 -1.69 -1.62 -27.96
CA PHE A 385 -1.73 -1.49 -29.43
C PHE A 385 -1.98 -2.83 -30.13
N ASP A 386 -1.72 -3.94 -29.45
CA ASP A 386 -1.93 -5.29 -29.99
C ASP A 386 -3.33 -5.80 -29.60
N ASP A 387 -3.75 -5.62 -28.33
CA ASP A 387 -5.08 -5.96 -27.83
C ASP A 387 -5.51 -5.05 -26.67
N PRO A 388 -6.31 -3.99 -26.93
CA PRO A 388 -6.80 -3.09 -25.90
C PRO A 388 -8.14 -3.53 -25.26
N MET A 389 -8.73 -4.64 -25.73
CA MET A 389 -10.07 -5.07 -25.30
C MET A 389 -10.05 -5.81 -23.95
N PRO A 390 -11.19 -5.82 -23.23
CA PRO A 390 -11.35 -6.68 -22.05
C PRO A 390 -11.27 -8.16 -22.42
N LEU A 391 -10.79 -8.98 -21.49
CA LEU A 391 -10.66 -10.44 -21.69
C LEU A 391 -12.03 -11.13 -21.73
N ASP A 392 -12.23 -12.05 -22.69
CA ASP A 392 -13.49 -12.80 -22.82
C ASP A 392 -13.71 -13.82 -21.69
N ASN A 393 -12.64 -14.37 -21.10
CA ASN A 393 -12.69 -15.42 -20.06
C ASN A 393 -12.44 -14.86 -18.63
N PHE A 394 -12.99 -13.71 -18.34
CA PHE A 394 -12.76 -12.99 -17.09
C PHE A 394 -13.21 -13.74 -15.82
N GLU A 395 -14.18 -14.67 -15.94
CA GLU A 395 -14.71 -15.44 -14.80
C GLU A 395 -13.61 -16.24 -14.06
N GLU A 396 -12.59 -16.69 -14.78
CA GLU A 396 -11.48 -17.44 -14.17
C GLU A 396 -10.74 -16.62 -13.08
N ALA A 397 -10.60 -15.30 -13.29
CA ALA A 397 -9.94 -14.41 -12.33
C ALA A 397 -10.74 -14.24 -11.03
N PHE A 398 -12.07 -14.29 -11.11
CA PHE A 398 -12.96 -14.06 -9.98
C PHE A 398 -13.42 -15.34 -9.26
N ASN A 399 -13.46 -16.48 -9.97
CA ASN A 399 -13.95 -17.75 -9.43
C ASN A 399 -12.83 -18.63 -8.83
N ASP A 400 -11.59 -18.16 -8.80
CA ASP A 400 -10.47 -18.90 -8.21
C ASP A 400 -10.59 -18.93 -6.68
N LYS A 401 -10.93 -20.11 -6.13
CA LYS A 401 -11.08 -20.31 -4.69
C LYS A 401 -9.79 -20.11 -3.89
N SER A 402 -8.63 -20.14 -4.54
CA SER A 402 -7.36 -19.86 -3.87
C SER A 402 -7.27 -18.41 -3.41
N ASN A 403 -7.94 -17.47 -4.12
CA ASN A 403 -8.00 -16.07 -3.73
C ASN A 403 -8.57 -15.88 -2.32
N ASP A 404 -9.67 -16.58 -2.00
CA ASP A 404 -10.28 -16.55 -0.66
C ASP A 404 -9.34 -17.07 0.44
N SER A 405 -8.60 -18.13 0.14
CA SER A 405 -7.65 -18.72 1.10
C SER A 405 -6.47 -17.78 1.37
N ILE A 406 -5.93 -17.16 0.32
CA ILE A 406 -4.83 -16.20 0.43
C ILE A 406 -5.29 -14.94 1.17
N ASN A 407 -6.46 -14.42 0.83
CA ASN A 407 -7.05 -13.27 1.50
C ASN A 407 -7.31 -13.53 3.00
N TYR A 408 -7.84 -14.71 3.34
CA TYR A 408 -8.02 -15.11 4.74
C TYR A 408 -6.68 -15.24 5.48
N GLU A 409 -5.65 -15.84 4.85
CA GLU A 409 -4.31 -15.93 5.42
C GLU A 409 -3.73 -14.53 5.68
N ALA A 410 -3.87 -13.61 4.73
CA ALA A 410 -3.45 -12.22 4.88
C ALA A 410 -4.17 -11.54 6.06
N ALA A 411 -5.48 -11.71 6.19
CA ALA A 411 -6.25 -11.17 7.31
C ALA A 411 -5.77 -11.74 8.67
N VAL A 412 -5.57 -13.07 8.77
CA VAL A 412 -5.07 -13.70 10.01
C VAL A 412 -3.68 -13.22 10.37
N GLU A 413 -2.74 -13.17 9.42
CA GLU A 413 -1.37 -12.75 9.68
C GLU A 413 -1.22 -11.24 9.95
N SER A 414 -2.22 -10.44 9.59
CA SER A 414 -2.22 -8.99 9.79
C SER A 414 -2.68 -8.53 11.16
N ILE A 415 -3.43 -9.38 11.90
CA ILE A 415 -3.94 -9.02 13.22
C ILE A 415 -2.84 -9.19 14.26
N VAL A 416 -2.60 -8.12 15.04
CA VAL A 416 -1.53 -8.09 16.04
C VAL A 416 -2.09 -8.23 17.44
N MET A 417 -1.73 -9.30 18.13
CA MET A 417 -2.03 -9.45 19.56
C MET A 417 -0.96 -8.69 20.36
N THR A 418 -1.35 -7.59 21.03
CA THR A 418 -0.41 -6.75 21.77
C THR A 418 -0.47 -6.95 23.29
N LYS A 419 -1.53 -7.56 23.80
CA LYS A 419 -1.69 -7.89 25.22
C LYS A 419 -2.48 -9.19 25.38
N ASN A 420 -2.06 -10.05 26.33
CA ASN A 420 -2.82 -11.28 26.70
C ASN A 420 -2.44 -11.71 28.13
N GLU A 421 -2.98 -11.01 29.13
CA GLU A 421 -2.74 -11.28 30.54
C GLU A 421 -3.37 -12.59 30.98
N ASN A 422 -2.67 -13.31 31.83
CA ASN A 422 -3.11 -14.60 32.40
C ASN A 422 -3.52 -15.62 31.32
N LYS A 423 -3.05 -15.45 30.10
CA LYS A 423 -3.43 -16.30 28.94
C LYS A 423 -4.96 -16.39 28.78
N LEU A 424 -5.66 -15.23 28.90
CA LEU A 424 -7.11 -15.17 28.71
C LEU A 424 -7.50 -15.71 27.34
N LEU A 425 -6.80 -15.28 26.28
CA LEU A 425 -6.93 -15.84 24.95
C LEU A 425 -6.00 -17.06 24.79
N PRO A 426 -6.44 -18.11 24.08
CA PRO A 426 -7.72 -18.23 23.38
C PRO A 426 -8.87 -18.61 24.31
N LEU A 427 -10.08 -18.12 23.98
CA LEU A 427 -11.31 -18.44 24.67
C LEU A 427 -11.81 -19.86 24.33
N SER A 428 -12.61 -20.43 25.22
CA SER A 428 -13.39 -21.63 24.90
C SER A 428 -14.60 -21.30 24.02
N ASP A 429 -14.93 -22.17 23.08
CA ASP A 429 -16.13 -22.10 22.24
C ASP A 429 -17.44 -22.27 23.06
N LYS A 430 -17.34 -22.63 24.38
CA LYS A 430 -18.42 -22.71 25.32
C LYS A 430 -18.63 -21.47 26.18
N SER A 431 -17.74 -20.49 26.07
CA SER A 431 -17.80 -19.26 26.84
C SER A 431 -19.08 -18.47 26.56
N LYS A 432 -19.64 -17.88 27.60
CA LYS A 432 -20.77 -16.94 27.53
C LYS A 432 -20.18 -15.53 27.33
N ILE A 433 -20.52 -14.88 26.25
CA ILE A 433 -19.85 -13.70 25.77
C ILE A 433 -20.81 -12.52 25.66
N LEU A 434 -20.40 -11.35 26.11
CA LEU A 434 -21.01 -10.08 25.74
C LEU A 434 -20.13 -9.43 24.68
N VAL A 435 -20.66 -9.20 23.48
CA VAL A 435 -20.03 -8.40 22.44
C VAL A 435 -20.61 -7.00 22.50
N THR A 436 -19.75 -5.98 22.44
CA THR A 436 -20.14 -4.57 22.53
C THR A 436 -19.20 -3.67 21.74
N GLY A 437 -19.55 -2.41 21.57
CA GLY A 437 -18.76 -1.40 20.86
C GLY A 437 -19.26 -1.10 19.45
N PRO A 438 -18.87 0.07 18.90
CA PRO A 438 -19.41 0.59 17.65
C PRO A 438 -18.93 -0.19 16.41
N THR A 439 -17.79 -0.87 16.49
CA THR A 439 -17.19 -1.57 15.35
C THR A 439 -17.55 -3.06 15.30
N ALA A 440 -18.32 -3.57 16.26
CA ALA A 440 -18.61 -4.99 16.39
C ALA A 440 -19.39 -5.57 15.20
N ASN A 441 -20.30 -4.80 14.61
CA ASN A 441 -21.29 -5.28 13.63
C ASN A 441 -21.32 -4.41 12.36
N LEU A 442 -20.15 -4.08 11.83
CA LEU A 442 -19.96 -3.32 10.60
C LEU A 442 -18.83 -3.93 9.77
N LEU A 443 -19.06 -4.11 8.45
CA LEU A 443 -18.04 -4.52 7.50
C LEU A 443 -17.17 -3.33 7.06
N SER A 444 -17.78 -2.14 6.93
CA SER A 444 -17.10 -0.92 6.49
C SER A 444 -15.87 -0.58 7.34
N VAL A 445 -15.95 -0.76 8.66
CA VAL A 445 -14.87 -0.45 9.60
C VAL A 445 -13.66 -1.40 9.48
N MET A 446 -13.84 -2.55 8.86
CA MET A 446 -12.75 -3.49 8.60
C MET A 446 -12.07 -3.26 7.25
N ASN A 447 -12.71 -2.52 6.37
CA ASN A 447 -12.25 -2.32 5.00
C ASN A 447 -11.71 -0.90 4.75
N GLY A 448 -12.35 0.12 5.33
CA GLY A 448 -11.93 1.52 5.16
C GLY A 448 -12.24 2.09 3.78
N GLY A 449 -11.61 3.23 3.46
CA GLY A 449 -11.73 3.89 2.16
C GLY A 449 -11.15 3.10 0.99
N TRP A 450 -11.34 3.59 -0.24
CA TRP A 450 -10.88 2.95 -1.48
C TRP A 450 -11.35 1.49 -1.62
N THR A 451 -12.58 1.18 -1.16
CA THR A 451 -13.15 -0.18 -1.24
C THR A 451 -14.22 -0.25 -2.33
N PHE A 452 -15.50 -0.33 -1.98
CA PHE A 452 -16.61 -0.30 -2.93
C PHE A 452 -17.11 1.13 -3.22
N THR A 453 -16.74 2.08 -2.36
CA THR A 453 -16.87 3.53 -2.53
C THR A 453 -15.58 4.21 -2.09
N TRP A 454 -15.38 5.47 -2.49
CA TRP A 454 -14.20 6.23 -2.09
C TRP A 454 -14.02 6.30 -0.57
N GLN A 455 -15.09 6.63 0.18
CA GLN A 455 -15.01 6.71 1.64
C GLN A 455 -15.13 5.35 2.34
N GLY A 456 -15.62 4.31 1.66
CA GLY A 456 -15.80 2.97 2.20
C GLY A 456 -16.88 2.83 3.26
N ASN A 457 -17.71 3.85 3.49
CA ASN A 457 -18.66 3.96 4.60
C ASN A 457 -20.10 3.53 4.27
N GLU A 458 -20.37 3.04 3.06
CA GLU A 458 -21.69 2.58 2.61
C GLU A 458 -21.91 1.10 2.95
N GLU A 459 -22.34 0.81 4.18
CA GLU A 459 -22.46 -0.55 4.73
C GLU A 459 -23.30 -1.49 3.84
N ARG A 460 -24.37 -0.99 3.22
CA ARG A 460 -25.33 -1.78 2.42
C ARG A 460 -24.76 -2.37 1.12
N ILE A 461 -23.59 -1.88 0.65
CA ILE A 461 -22.94 -2.39 -0.57
C ILE A 461 -22.01 -3.56 -0.29
N TYR A 462 -21.66 -3.78 0.96
CA TYR A 462 -20.80 -4.88 1.35
C TYR A 462 -21.49 -6.23 1.19
N PRO A 463 -20.75 -7.30 0.80
CA PRO A 463 -21.34 -8.62 0.57
C PRO A 463 -21.92 -9.22 1.83
N GLN A 464 -23.20 -9.63 1.81
CA GLN A 464 -23.88 -10.30 2.92
C GLN A 464 -23.32 -11.71 3.23
N SER A 465 -22.44 -12.23 2.39
CA SER A 465 -21.72 -13.50 2.61
C SER A 465 -20.53 -13.35 3.54
N GLU A 466 -20.05 -12.14 3.77
CA GLU A 466 -18.93 -11.86 4.66
C GLU A 466 -19.42 -11.53 6.05
N ASN A 467 -18.63 -11.94 7.06
CA ASN A 467 -19.03 -11.81 8.46
C ASN A 467 -18.42 -10.56 9.11
N THR A 468 -19.24 -9.82 9.82
CA THR A 468 -18.77 -8.86 10.84
C THR A 468 -18.06 -9.60 11.98
N VAL A 469 -17.38 -8.89 12.87
CA VAL A 469 -16.76 -9.50 14.07
C VAL A 469 -17.83 -10.22 14.92
N LEU A 470 -19.00 -9.58 15.11
CA LEU A 470 -20.13 -10.17 15.84
C LEU A 470 -20.62 -11.46 15.19
N GLU A 471 -20.88 -11.46 13.89
CA GLU A 471 -21.38 -12.63 13.16
C GLU A 471 -20.37 -13.78 13.16
N ALA A 472 -19.09 -13.49 12.98
CA ALA A 472 -18.02 -14.49 13.05
C ALA A 472 -17.93 -15.14 14.45
N ILE A 473 -18.07 -14.36 15.53
CA ILE A 473 -18.16 -14.88 16.90
C ILE A 473 -19.41 -15.76 17.06
N GLN A 474 -20.58 -15.31 16.60
CA GLN A 474 -21.84 -16.07 16.66
C GLN A 474 -21.78 -17.37 15.85
N ASN A 475 -21.01 -17.41 14.77
CA ASN A 475 -20.80 -18.61 13.97
C ASN A 475 -19.80 -19.59 14.61
N THR A 476 -18.97 -19.12 15.54
CA THR A 476 -17.98 -19.95 16.25
C THR A 476 -18.53 -20.55 17.52
N VAL A 477 -19.32 -19.82 18.28
CA VAL A 477 -19.97 -20.28 19.52
C VAL A 477 -21.48 -20.41 19.31
N ARG A 478 -22.15 -21.16 20.21
CA ARG A 478 -23.63 -21.24 20.18
C ARG A 478 -24.21 -19.83 20.32
N LYS A 479 -25.15 -19.47 19.45
CA LYS A 479 -25.80 -18.14 19.46
C LYS A 479 -26.38 -17.77 20.84
N ASP A 480 -26.93 -18.73 21.59
CA ASP A 480 -27.45 -18.52 22.93
C ASP A 480 -26.38 -18.09 23.96
N ASN A 481 -25.11 -18.32 23.67
CA ASN A 481 -24.00 -17.91 24.51
C ASN A 481 -23.45 -16.49 24.14
N VAL A 482 -23.95 -15.87 23.07
CA VAL A 482 -23.52 -14.55 22.66
C VAL A 482 -24.62 -13.52 22.85
N LYS A 483 -24.38 -12.54 23.70
CA LYS A 483 -25.23 -11.36 23.85
C LYS A 483 -24.56 -10.22 23.07
N TYR A 484 -25.35 -9.43 22.38
CA TYR A 484 -24.86 -8.19 21.71
C TYR A 484 -25.66 -6.98 22.20
N LEU A 485 -24.94 -5.98 22.64
CA LEU A 485 -25.45 -4.63 22.92
C LEU A 485 -24.38 -3.65 22.46
N GLN A 486 -24.73 -2.72 21.59
CA GLN A 486 -23.77 -1.80 21.00
C GLN A 486 -23.02 -0.96 22.05
N GLY A 487 -23.69 -0.44 23.08
CA GLY A 487 -23.10 0.28 24.21
C GLY A 487 -22.56 1.67 23.91
N SER A 488 -22.05 1.90 22.73
CA SER A 488 -21.72 3.24 22.22
C SER A 488 -21.83 3.33 20.70
N THR A 489 -22.08 4.51 20.17
CA THR A 489 -21.64 4.90 18.82
C THR A 489 -20.16 5.25 18.89
N PHE A 490 -19.60 5.81 17.80
CA PHE A 490 -18.22 6.30 17.85
C PHE A 490 -18.03 7.43 18.85
N ASP A 491 -19.06 8.28 19.07
CA ASP A 491 -19.01 9.54 19.83
C ASP A 491 -20.00 9.64 21.02
N GLN A 492 -20.91 8.67 21.19
CA GLN A 492 -21.95 8.72 22.24
C GLN A 492 -22.13 7.37 22.93
N LEU A 493 -22.32 7.38 24.25
CA LEU A 493 -22.72 6.21 25.01
C LEU A 493 -24.20 5.89 24.77
N ILE A 494 -24.52 4.59 24.71
CA ILE A 494 -25.87 4.08 24.54
C ILE A 494 -26.20 3.10 25.69
N ASP A 495 -27.26 3.37 26.44
CA ASP A 495 -27.84 2.45 27.41
C ASP A 495 -26.82 1.70 28.31
N ILE A 496 -25.81 2.41 28.82
CA ILE A 496 -24.68 1.80 29.54
C ILE A 496 -25.11 0.90 30.70
N ASP A 497 -26.20 1.24 31.40
CA ASP A 497 -26.72 0.40 32.50
C ASP A 497 -27.23 -0.95 32.00
N LYS A 498 -27.87 -0.99 30.83
CA LYS A 498 -28.27 -2.24 30.19
C LYS A 498 -27.08 -3.10 29.79
N VAL A 499 -26.01 -2.44 29.28
CA VAL A 499 -24.78 -3.13 28.91
C VAL A 499 -24.11 -3.73 30.15
N LYS A 500 -24.03 -2.97 31.25
CA LYS A 500 -23.52 -3.46 32.55
C LYS A 500 -24.37 -4.62 33.10
N ASP A 501 -25.70 -4.53 33.02
CA ASP A 501 -26.59 -5.61 33.44
C ASP A 501 -26.41 -6.86 32.56
N ALA A 502 -26.14 -6.73 31.28
CA ALA A 502 -25.92 -7.86 30.39
C ALA A 502 -24.62 -8.65 30.71
N THR A 503 -23.67 -8.05 31.45
CA THR A 503 -22.47 -8.76 31.92
C THR A 503 -22.80 -9.81 33.00
N LYS A 504 -23.96 -9.69 33.64
CA LYS A 504 -24.41 -10.71 34.60
C LYS A 504 -24.63 -12.03 33.86
N GLY A 505 -23.88 -13.06 34.28
CA GLY A 505 -23.95 -14.38 33.67
C GLY A 505 -23.16 -14.55 32.37
N THR A 506 -22.29 -13.60 32.00
CA THR A 506 -21.26 -13.78 31.00
C THR A 506 -19.92 -14.13 31.64
N ASP A 507 -19.05 -14.79 30.87
CA ASP A 507 -17.71 -15.17 31.32
C ASP A 507 -16.69 -14.08 30.90
N VAL A 508 -16.89 -13.42 29.74
CA VAL A 508 -15.98 -12.48 29.15
C VAL A 508 -16.74 -11.43 28.33
N ILE A 509 -16.15 -10.24 28.21
CA ILE A 509 -16.61 -9.15 27.36
C ILE A 509 -15.65 -9.03 26.17
N ILE A 510 -16.18 -8.90 24.94
CA ILE A 510 -15.43 -8.53 23.76
C ILE A 510 -15.88 -7.11 23.38
N ALA A 511 -15.01 -6.14 23.58
CA ALA A 511 -15.25 -4.73 23.25
C ALA A 511 -14.56 -4.40 21.92
N CYS A 512 -15.36 -4.11 20.87
CA CYS A 512 -14.88 -3.75 19.54
C CYS A 512 -14.95 -2.23 19.39
N LEU A 513 -13.80 -1.59 19.40
CA LEU A 513 -13.64 -0.14 19.34
C LEU A 513 -12.84 0.28 18.11
N GLY A 514 -12.84 1.58 17.79
CA GLY A 514 -12.03 2.11 16.70
C GLY A 514 -12.62 3.32 15.99
N GLU A 515 -12.39 3.39 14.69
CA GLU A 515 -12.80 4.50 13.83
C GLU A 515 -13.88 4.07 12.82
N PRO A 516 -14.76 5.00 12.37
CA PRO A 516 -15.56 4.76 11.17
C PRO A 516 -14.65 4.66 9.95
N ALA A 517 -15.16 4.13 8.85
CA ALA A 517 -14.46 4.20 7.57
C ALA A 517 -14.34 5.66 7.10
N TYR A 518 -13.18 6.03 6.60
CA TYR A 518 -12.89 7.34 6.02
C TYR A 518 -11.78 7.25 4.99
N CYS A 519 -11.69 8.28 4.14
CA CYS A 519 -10.59 8.48 3.20
C CYS A 519 -10.16 9.93 3.16
N GLU A 520 -8.87 10.19 3.00
CA GLU A 520 -8.28 11.51 2.78
C GLU A 520 -8.74 12.57 3.82
N GLY A 521 -9.01 13.80 3.37
CA GLY A 521 -9.39 14.94 4.23
C GLY A 521 -10.57 14.67 5.17
N ASN A 522 -11.47 13.74 4.85
CA ASN A 522 -12.57 13.35 5.73
C ASN A 522 -12.07 12.65 7.01
N GLY A 523 -10.89 12.07 6.96
CA GLY A 523 -10.22 11.48 8.12
C GLY A 523 -9.36 12.44 8.93
N ASN A 524 -9.36 13.75 8.66
CA ASN A 524 -8.60 14.72 9.44
C ASN A 524 -9.10 14.80 10.89
N ILE A 525 -8.19 14.68 11.84
CA ILE A 525 -8.45 14.80 13.28
C ILE A 525 -7.46 15.79 13.92
N ASN A 526 -7.76 16.24 15.13
CA ASN A 526 -6.88 17.11 15.91
C ASN A 526 -6.14 16.38 17.02
N ASP A 527 -6.64 15.22 17.43
CA ASP A 527 -6.15 14.45 18.57
C ASP A 527 -6.23 12.95 18.25
N LEU A 528 -5.17 12.23 18.55
CA LEU A 528 -5.12 10.77 18.39
C LEU A 528 -5.91 10.03 19.48
N THR A 529 -6.30 10.66 20.56
CA THR A 529 -7.07 10.02 21.63
C THR A 529 -8.34 9.40 21.06
N LEU A 530 -8.59 8.13 21.36
CA LEU A 530 -9.84 7.48 21.00
C LEU A 530 -11.01 8.24 21.61
N ASP A 531 -12.13 8.29 20.92
CA ASP A 531 -13.27 9.07 21.37
C ASP A 531 -13.69 8.72 22.81
N SER A 532 -14.01 9.75 23.57
CA SER A 532 -14.30 9.65 25.01
C SER A 532 -15.46 8.71 25.34
N ALA A 533 -16.46 8.56 24.47
CA ALA A 533 -17.57 7.64 24.65
C ALA A 533 -17.11 6.18 24.63
N GLN A 534 -16.20 5.85 23.73
CA GLN A 534 -15.63 4.52 23.61
C GLN A 534 -14.71 4.19 24.80
N LEU A 535 -13.87 5.14 25.22
CA LEU A 535 -13.02 5.00 26.40
C LEU A 535 -13.88 4.80 27.66
N LYS A 536 -14.95 5.58 27.81
CA LYS A 536 -15.87 5.48 28.94
C LYS A 536 -16.64 4.16 28.95
N LEU A 537 -17.03 3.61 27.79
CA LEU A 537 -17.66 2.30 27.71
C LEU A 537 -16.77 1.23 28.38
N VAL A 538 -15.48 1.18 28.04
CA VAL A 538 -14.55 0.21 28.65
C VAL A 538 -14.32 0.50 30.14
N ASP A 539 -14.20 1.77 30.51
CA ASP A 539 -14.05 2.15 31.92
C ASP A 539 -15.21 1.64 32.79
N GLU A 540 -16.45 1.86 32.35
CA GLU A 540 -17.65 1.38 33.02
C GLU A 540 -17.75 -0.16 33.07
N LEU A 541 -17.35 -0.83 31.97
CA LEU A 541 -17.35 -2.28 31.91
C LEU A 541 -16.27 -2.91 32.79
N SER A 542 -15.13 -2.26 32.95
CA SER A 542 -14.04 -2.74 33.81
C SER A 542 -14.48 -2.85 35.28
N GLN A 543 -15.41 -1.98 35.73
CA GLN A 543 -15.95 -1.99 37.09
C GLN A 543 -16.85 -3.22 37.38
N THR A 544 -17.25 -3.96 36.34
CA THR A 544 -18.03 -5.20 36.52
C THR A 544 -17.20 -6.40 36.96
N GLY A 545 -15.88 -6.27 36.95
CA GLY A 545 -14.91 -7.32 37.29
C GLY A 545 -14.85 -8.47 36.28
N LYS A 546 -15.49 -8.33 35.11
CA LYS A 546 -15.39 -9.33 34.03
C LYS A 546 -14.15 -9.09 33.21
N PRO A 547 -13.43 -10.15 32.75
CA PRO A 547 -12.32 -9.98 31.85
C PRO A 547 -12.79 -9.38 30.51
N ILE A 548 -11.95 -8.50 29.95
CA ILE A 548 -12.25 -7.77 28.71
C ILE A 548 -11.19 -8.10 27.66
N VAL A 549 -11.64 -8.51 26.49
CA VAL A 549 -10.86 -8.56 25.25
C VAL A 549 -11.20 -7.31 24.44
N LEU A 550 -10.21 -6.48 24.17
CA LEU A 550 -10.35 -5.31 23.34
C LEU A 550 -9.94 -5.65 21.89
N VAL A 551 -10.79 -5.32 20.94
CA VAL A 551 -10.52 -5.42 19.49
C VAL A 551 -10.53 -4.02 18.92
N MET A 552 -9.39 -3.56 18.38
CA MET A 552 -9.23 -2.25 17.79
C MET A 552 -9.31 -2.34 16.26
N LEU A 553 -10.31 -1.66 15.66
CA LEU A 553 -10.47 -1.53 14.21
C LEU A 553 -10.31 -0.04 13.84
N GLU A 554 -9.16 0.31 13.29
CA GLU A 554 -8.73 1.70 13.16
C GLU A 554 -7.77 1.90 11.99
N GLY A 555 -7.83 3.03 11.31
CA GLY A 555 -6.93 3.35 10.20
C GLY A 555 -5.56 3.88 10.65
N ARG A 556 -5.44 4.26 11.91
CA ARG A 556 -4.23 4.79 12.55
C ARG A 556 -4.24 4.45 14.03
N PRO A 557 -3.08 4.44 14.72
CA PRO A 557 -3.04 4.11 16.15
C PRO A 557 -3.78 5.18 16.97
N ARG A 558 -4.89 4.79 17.62
CA ARG A 558 -5.64 5.67 18.53
C ARG A 558 -5.17 5.47 19.96
N LEU A 559 -5.00 6.58 20.67
CA LEU A 559 -4.52 6.53 22.06
C LEU A 559 -5.56 5.91 22.98
N ILE A 560 -5.16 4.82 23.64
CA ILE A 560 -6.00 4.03 24.57
C ILE A 560 -5.32 3.83 25.94
N ASN A 561 -4.28 4.59 26.24
CA ASN A 561 -3.51 4.43 27.49
C ASN A 561 -4.36 4.48 28.76
N SER A 562 -5.49 5.23 28.77
CA SER A 562 -6.39 5.34 29.91
C SER A 562 -7.21 4.05 30.21
N ILE A 563 -7.27 3.13 29.24
CA ILE A 563 -8.04 1.89 29.36
C ILE A 563 -7.22 0.61 29.21
N VAL A 564 -5.98 0.71 28.72
CA VAL A 564 -5.18 -0.48 28.40
C VAL A 564 -4.90 -1.37 29.62
N ASP A 565 -4.72 -0.78 30.81
CA ASP A 565 -4.51 -1.51 32.05
C ASP A 565 -5.82 -2.10 32.64
N LYS A 566 -6.98 -1.71 32.09
CA LYS A 566 -8.30 -2.18 32.51
C LYS A 566 -8.81 -3.37 31.68
N VAL A 567 -8.10 -3.75 30.63
CA VAL A 567 -8.44 -4.86 29.74
C VAL A 567 -7.39 -5.97 29.82
N ASN A 568 -7.79 -7.20 29.63
CA ASN A 568 -6.93 -8.36 29.80
C ASN A 568 -6.22 -8.78 28.52
N SER A 569 -6.82 -8.51 27.37
CA SER A 569 -6.23 -8.81 26.07
C SER A 569 -6.56 -7.72 25.07
N VAL A 570 -5.62 -7.44 24.14
CA VAL A 570 -5.78 -6.46 23.07
C VAL A 570 -5.37 -7.08 21.74
N LEU A 571 -6.26 -7.00 20.77
CA LEU A 571 -6.02 -7.30 19.36
C LEU A 571 -6.10 -5.99 18.57
N VAL A 572 -4.99 -5.58 17.94
CA VAL A 572 -4.96 -4.48 17.00
C VAL A 572 -5.24 -5.08 15.62
N GLY A 573 -6.44 -4.83 15.12
CA GLY A 573 -6.90 -5.33 13.84
C GLY A 573 -6.62 -4.39 12.67
N PHE A 574 -6.40 -3.09 12.94
CA PHE A 574 -6.39 -2.04 11.90
C PHE A 574 -7.59 -2.19 10.95
N LEU A 575 -7.34 -2.39 9.64
CA LEU A 575 -8.36 -2.57 8.59
C LEU A 575 -8.15 -3.91 7.87
N PRO A 576 -8.58 -5.06 8.49
CA PRO A 576 -8.18 -6.41 8.08
C PRO A 576 -8.92 -6.97 6.87
N GLY A 577 -9.68 -6.14 6.14
CA GLY A 577 -10.37 -6.52 4.90
C GLY A 577 -11.63 -7.36 5.13
N LEU A 578 -12.21 -7.89 4.03
CA LEU A 578 -13.46 -8.63 4.07
C LEU A 578 -13.39 -9.91 4.91
N LYS A 579 -12.23 -10.55 5.02
CA LYS A 579 -12.05 -11.77 5.85
C LYS A 579 -11.71 -11.46 7.30
N GLY A 580 -11.66 -10.18 7.68
CA GLY A 580 -11.24 -9.70 9.01
C GLY A 580 -12.10 -10.24 10.16
N GLY A 581 -13.42 -10.28 10.02
CA GLY A 581 -14.31 -10.80 11.05
C GLY A 581 -14.01 -12.26 11.40
N ASN A 582 -13.86 -13.12 10.39
CA ASN A 582 -13.49 -14.53 10.57
C ASN A 582 -12.10 -14.69 11.18
N ALA A 583 -11.12 -13.91 10.70
CA ALA A 583 -9.74 -13.95 11.19
C ALA A 583 -9.67 -13.57 12.68
N ILE A 584 -10.36 -12.50 13.09
CA ILE A 584 -10.44 -12.05 14.50
C ILE A 584 -11.08 -13.14 15.36
N ALA A 585 -12.21 -13.70 14.94
CA ALA A 585 -12.88 -14.78 15.69
C ALA A 585 -11.97 -16.01 15.82
N ASP A 586 -11.31 -16.43 14.76
CA ASP A 586 -10.44 -17.62 14.79
C ASP A 586 -9.19 -17.41 15.65
N ILE A 587 -8.68 -16.18 15.76
CA ILE A 587 -7.65 -15.84 16.75
C ILE A 587 -8.25 -15.89 18.16
N ILE A 588 -9.38 -15.24 18.43
CA ILE A 588 -10.01 -15.21 19.77
C ILE A 588 -10.24 -16.63 20.29
N PHE A 589 -10.68 -17.55 19.46
CA PHE A 589 -10.97 -18.95 19.86
C PHE A 589 -9.82 -19.94 19.60
N GLY A 590 -8.64 -19.45 19.18
CA GLY A 590 -7.43 -20.24 19.03
C GLY A 590 -7.43 -21.25 17.88
N LYS A 591 -8.30 -21.09 16.89
CA LYS A 591 -8.23 -21.82 15.62
C LYS A 591 -7.05 -21.34 14.78
N ALA A 592 -6.74 -20.03 14.86
CA ALA A 592 -5.56 -19.41 14.32
C ALA A 592 -4.61 -18.94 15.43
N ASN A 593 -3.31 -18.98 15.18
CA ASN A 593 -2.29 -18.46 16.08
C ASN A 593 -1.84 -17.09 15.58
N PRO A 594 -1.98 -15.99 16.34
CA PRO A 594 -1.56 -14.67 15.90
C PRO A 594 -0.05 -14.62 15.63
N SER A 595 0.32 -13.95 14.54
CA SER A 595 1.71 -13.81 14.11
C SER A 595 2.03 -12.41 13.55
N GLY A 596 1.05 -11.52 13.56
CA GLY A 596 1.23 -10.12 13.16
C GLY A 596 2.20 -9.38 14.06
N LYS A 597 2.96 -8.45 13.48
CA LYS A 597 3.85 -7.54 14.20
C LYS A 597 3.53 -6.11 13.79
N LEU A 598 3.54 -5.16 14.73
CA LEU A 598 3.23 -3.76 14.46
C LEU A 598 4.20 -3.18 13.41
N PRO A 599 3.71 -2.61 12.31
CA PRO A 599 4.53 -1.95 11.30
C PRO A 599 4.81 -0.48 11.64
N ILE A 600 4.32 -0.03 12.78
CA ILE A 600 4.47 1.31 13.32
C ILE A 600 4.68 1.26 14.83
N THR A 601 5.35 2.27 15.37
CA THR A 601 5.34 2.56 16.81
C THR A 601 3.94 2.99 17.21
N TYR A 602 3.29 2.29 18.12
CA TYR A 602 1.97 2.62 18.65
C TYR A 602 2.14 3.64 19.81
N PRO A 603 1.72 4.90 19.64
CA PRO A 603 1.97 5.94 20.61
C PRO A 603 1.17 5.74 21.91
N LYS A 604 1.71 6.19 23.02
CA LYS A 604 1.09 6.13 24.34
C LYS A 604 0.46 7.46 24.75
N PHE A 605 1.05 8.57 24.30
CA PHE A 605 0.65 9.92 24.68
C PHE A 605 0.49 10.84 23.44
N PRO A 606 -0.37 11.88 23.50
CA PRO A 606 -0.64 12.76 22.36
C PRO A 606 0.60 13.44 21.77
N SER A 607 1.59 13.76 22.59
CA SER A 607 2.83 14.43 22.18
C SER A 607 4.07 13.54 22.30
N GLY A 608 3.89 12.25 22.59
CA GLY A 608 4.97 11.29 22.82
C GLY A 608 5.27 10.41 21.60
N PHE A 609 4.98 10.88 20.39
CA PHE A 609 5.25 10.10 19.19
C PHE A 609 6.72 10.19 18.79
N THR A 610 7.41 9.04 18.83
CA THR A 610 8.78 8.87 18.39
C THR A 610 8.90 7.57 17.64
N CYS A 611 9.44 7.59 16.41
CA CYS A 611 9.68 6.37 15.64
C CYS A 611 10.73 5.49 16.31
N TYR A 612 10.71 4.19 16.05
CA TYR A 612 11.59 3.21 16.66
C TYR A 612 13.10 3.45 16.35
N ASP A 613 13.39 4.14 15.24
CA ASP A 613 14.73 4.49 14.76
C ASP A 613 15.15 5.90 15.22
N TYR A 614 14.79 6.25 16.46
CA TYR A 614 15.15 7.52 17.07
C TYR A 614 16.66 7.67 17.20
N LYS A 615 17.11 8.94 17.29
CA LYS A 615 18.53 9.28 17.48
C LYS A 615 18.87 9.42 18.95
N PRO A 616 20.15 9.26 19.35
CA PRO A 616 20.59 9.48 20.73
C PRO A 616 20.20 10.87 21.23
N ILE A 617 19.77 10.93 22.48
CA ILE A 617 19.52 12.17 23.22
C ILE A 617 20.34 12.18 24.52
N GLU A 618 20.29 13.27 25.26
CA GLU A 618 20.92 13.31 26.61
C GLU A 618 20.29 12.29 27.55
N ASP A 619 21.11 11.62 28.35
CA ASP A 619 20.74 10.46 29.17
C ASP A 619 19.83 10.79 30.39
N PHE A 620 19.34 12.00 30.50
CA PHE A 620 18.53 12.41 31.65
C PHE A 620 17.06 11.95 31.55
N ASP A 621 16.60 11.54 30.40
CA ASP A 621 15.25 11.05 30.23
C ASP A 621 15.24 9.64 29.60
N ALA A 622 15.12 8.64 30.46
CA ALA A 622 14.97 7.24 30.04
C ALA A 622 13.65 6.99 29.26
N ASN A 623 12.75 7.96 29.21
CA ASN A 623 11.40 7.79 28.66
C ASN A 623 11.21 8.43 27.29
N HIS A 624 12.24 8.91 26.61
CA HIS A 624 12.09 9.55 25.30
C HIS A 624 11.56 8.59 24.21
N TYR A 625 11.67 7.26 24.39
CA TYR A 625 10.98 6.24 23.62
C TYR A 625 10.14 5.38 24.57
N ASP A 626 8.95 5.87 24.91
CA ASP A 626 7.97 5.19 25.76
C ASP A 626 6.64 5.00 24.98
N PRO A 627 6.62 4.14 23.94
CA PRO A 627 5.40 3.85 23.20
C PRO A 627 4.45 2.98 24.02
N GLN A 628 3.17 2.92 23.65
CA GLN A 628 2.26 1.91 24.16
C GLN A 628 2.74 0.51 23.73
N TRP A 629 3.15 0.37 22.47
CA TRP A 629 3.82 -0.81 21.95
C TRP A 629 4.82 -0.39 20.85
N ALA A 630 5.99 -1.02 20.88
CA ALA A 630 7.07 -0.72 19.95
C ALA A 630 6.80 -1.24 18.53
N PHE A 631 7.42 -0.63 17.52
CA PHE A 631 7.54 -1.20 16.18
C PHE A 631 8.09 -2.64 16.25
N GLY A 632 7.54 -3.53 15.43
CA GLY A 632 7.92 -4.95 15.38
C GLY A 632 7.35 -5.80 16.52
N TYR A 633 6.60 -5.21 17.47
CA TYR A 633 6.00 -5.94 18.58
C TYR A 633 4.76 -6.69 18.17
N GLY A 634 4.55 -7.89 18.75
CA GLY A 634 3.36 -8.71 18.60
C GLY A 634 3.54 -10.05 19.29
N LEU A 635 2.49 -10.53 19.97
CA LEU A 635 2.47 -11.76 20.74
C LEU A 635 1.96 -12.95 19.93
N SER A 636 2.25 -14.16 20.39
CA SER A 636 1.76 -15.43 19.84
C SER A 636 1.23 -16.31 20.97
N TYR A 637 0.42 -17.31 20.64
CA TYR A 637 0.01 -18.38 21.58
C TYR A 637 1.10 -19.41 21.82
N THR A 638 2.23 -19.31 21.13
CA THR A 638 3.44 -20.11 21.37
C THR A 638 4.61 -19.21 21.75
N SER A 639 5.74 -19.79 22.13
CA SER A 639 6.94 -19.06 22.51
C SER A 639 8.10 -19.43 21.61
N PHE A 640 8.95 -18.47 21.32
CA PHE A 640 10.15 -18.66 20.51
C PHE A 640 11.39 -18.29 21.33
N GLU A 641 12.44 -19.05 21.15
CA GLU A 641 13.76 -18.84 21.75
C GLU A 641 14.78 -18.60 20.63
N TYR A 642 15.61 -17.59 20.82
CA TYR A 642 16.68 -17.24 19.91
C TYR A 642 18.02 -17.61 20.52
N SER A 643 18.91 -18.23 19.73
CA SER A 643 20.25 -18.63 20.16
C SER A 643 21.23 -18.61 19.00
N ASP A 644 22.51 -18.84 19.32
CA ASP A 644 23.58 -19.07 18.34
C ASP A 644 23.70 -17.95 17.28
N LEU A 645 23.58 -16.66 17.70
CA LEU A 645 23.87 -15.53 16.80
C LEU A 645 25.34 -15.57 16.39
N LYS A 646 25.61 -15.68 15.10
CA LYS A 646 26.95 -15.79 14.52
C LYS A 646 27.12 -14.86 13.34
N LEU A 647 28.31 -14.28 13.25
CA LEU A 647 28.80 -13.55 12.08
C LEU A 647 29.87 -14.40 11.39
N ASN A 648 29.86 -14.39 10.05
CA ASN A 648 30.91 -15.07 9.29
C ASN A 648 32.28 -14.41 9.46
N LYS A 649 32.32 -13.11 9.82
CA LYS A 649 33.51 -12.33 10.09
C LYS A 649 33.17 -11.14 11.03
N THR A 650 34.16 -10.66 11.77
CA THR A 650 34.03 -9.48 12.67
C THR A 650 34.70 -8.24 12.10
N GLU A 651 35.46 -8.37 11.03
CA GLU A 651 36.04 -7.28 10.24
C GLU A 651 35.56 -7.42 8.80
N LEU A 652 34.98 -6.37 8.25
CA LEU A 652 34.34 -6.31 6.93
C LEU A 652 35.02 -5.23 6.10
N LYS A 653 35.30 -5.50 4.83
CA LYS A 653 35.70 -4.48 3.87
C LYS A 653 34.48 -3.91 3.17
N GLU A 654 34.62 -2.72 2.59
CA GLU A 654 33.52 -2.00 1.90
C GLU A 654 32.86 -2.78 0.75
N ASP A 655 33.54 -3.77 0.16
CA ASP A 655 33.04 -4.59 -0.95
C ASP A 655 32.61 -6.00 -0.56
N GLU A 656 32.55 -6.30 0.75
CA GLU A 656 32.26 -7.63 1.26
C GLU A 656 30.89 -7.74 1.92
N ASP A 657 30.19 -8.84 1.65
CA ASP A 657 28.94 -9.18 2.33
C ASP A 657 29.18 -9.72 3.75
N LEU A 658 28.36 -9.27 4.70
CA LEU A 658 28.30 -9.85 6.04
C LEU A 658 27.17 -10.89 6.10
N ILE A 659 27.54 -12.13 6.45
CA ILE A 659 26.57 -13.21 6.67
C ILE A 659 26.29 -13.30 8.17
N VAL A 660 25.03 -13.18 8.54
CA VAL A 660 24.52 -13.26 9.91
C VAL A 660 23.60 -14.46 10.00
N SER A 661 23.88 -15.37 10.94
CA SER A 661 22.98 -16.50 11.22
C SER A 661 22.49 -16.50 12.65
N VAL A 662 21.28 -16.96 12.87
CA VAL A 662 20.65 -17.12 14.17
C VAL A 662 19.76 -18.33 14.18
N LYS A 663 19.71 -19.06 15.28
CA LYS A 663 18.80 -20.19 15.48
C LYS A 663 17.56 -19.76 16.22
N VAL A 664 16.40 -20.09 15.65
CA VAL A 664 15.10 -19.86 16.25
C VAL A 664 14.43 -21.20 16.54
N LYS A 665 13.88 -21.35 17.76
CA LYS A 665 13.19 -22.57 18.21
C LYS A 665 11.81 -22.23 18.75
N ASN A 666 10.79 -22.99 18.33
CA ASN A 666 9.49 -22.94 18.98
C ASN A 666 9.52 -23.76 20.27
N THR A 667 9.50 -23.11 21.41
CA THR A 667 9.54 -23.74 22.74
C THR A 667 8.16 -23.98 23.34
N GLY A 668 7.11 -23.52 22.69
CA GLY A 668 5.74 -23.72 23.15
C GLY A 668 5.08 -25.01 22.60
N THR A 669 3.77 -25.08 22.75
CA THR A 669 2.98 -26.29 22.44
C THR A 669 2.15 -26.20 21.17
N ARG A 670 2.19 -25.07 20.48
CA ARG A 670 1.45 -24.82 19.23
C ARG A 670 2.38 -24.50 18.07
N ARG A 671 2.00 -24.89 16.85
CA ARG A 671 2.63 -24.38 15.64
C ARG A 671 2.44 -22.87 15.58
N GLY A 672 3.46 -22.13 15.18
CA GLY A 672 3.41 -20.68 15.07
C GLY A 672 4.36 -20.14 14.01
N LYS A 673 4.01 -18.96 13.51
CA LYS A 673 4.87 -18.17 12.63
C LYS A 673 5.57 -17.09 13.48
N GLU A 674 6.85 -16.89 13.26
CA GLU A 674 7.65 -15.86 13.92
C GLU A 674 8.34 -14.99 12.88
N VAL A 675 8.46 -13.70 13.18
CA VAL A 675 9.20 -12.74 12.35
C VAL A 675 10.56 -12.49 12.99
N VAL A 676 11.59 -13.01 12.36
CA VAL A 676 13.00 -12.78 12.76
C VAL A 676 13.43 -11.44 12.20
N GLN A 677 13.69 -10.48 13.07
CA GLN A 677 14.01 -9.09 12.73
C GLN A 677 15.48 -8.82 13.04
N LEU A 678 16.25 -8.36 12.06
CA LEU A 678 17.65 -7.98 12.22
C LEU A 678 17.76 -6.46 12.15
N TYR A 679 18.30 -5.88 13.20
CA TYR A 679 18.59 -4.45 13.30
C TYR A 679 20.08 -4.20 13.36
N ILE A 680 20.51 -3.06 12.81
CA ILE A 680 21.90 -2.59 12.89
C ILE A 680 21.93 -1.22 13.55
N HIS A 681 22.89 -1.04 14.46
CA HIS A 681 23.31 0.22 15.06
C HIS A 681 24.69 0.57 14.53
N ASP A 682 24.80 1.70 13.87
CA ASP A 682 26.05 2.34 13.50
C ASP A 682 26.47 3.23 14.69
N LEU A 683 27.56 2.86 15.40
CA LEU A 683 27.89 3.48 16.65
C LEU A 683 28.39 4.90 16.50
N TYR A 684 29.10 5.21 15.44
CA TYR A 684 29.73 6.50 15.19
C TYR A 684 29.73 6.84 13.70
N GLY A 685 29.11 7.95 13.34
CA GLY A 685 29.10 8.45 11.97
C GLY A 685 29.34 9.95 11.91
N SER A 686 29.63 10.48 10.72
CA SER A 686 29.81 11.91 10.48
C SER A 686 28.54 12.75 10.69
N VAL A 687 27.37 12.07 10.81
CA VAL A 687 26.07 12.61 11.22
C VAL A 687 25.48 11.72 12.31
N SER A 688 24.59 12.28 13.17
CA SER A 688 23.94 11.49 14.23
C SER A 688 23.19 10.30 13.62
N ARG A 689 23.54 9.09 14.08
CA ARG A 689 22.95 7.84 13.61
C ARG A 689 21.79 7.39 14.50
N PRO A 690 20.75 6.74 13.94
CA PRO A 690 19.70 6.11 14.73
C PRO A 690 20.23 5.05 15.69
N MET A 691 19.58 4.87 16.84
CA MET A 691 19.91 3.83 17.81
C MET A 691 19.82 2.42 17.24
N LYS A 692 18.97 2.20 16.26
CA LYS A 692 18.90 0.98 15.45
C LYS A 692 18.06 1.20 14.20
N GLN A 693 18.35 0.46 13.14
CA GLN A 693 17.55 0.43 11.90
C GLN A 693 17.34 -1.01 11.48
N LEU A 694 16.13 -1.35 11.06
CA LEU A 694 15.82 -2.64 10.45
C LEU A 694 16.60 -2.77 9.13
N LYS A 695 17.32 -3.88 8.95
CA LYS A 695 18.11 -4.15 7.74
C LYS A 695 17.81 -5.50 7.12
N ALA A 696 17.17 -6.40 7.85
CA ALA A 696 16.65 -7.65 7.30
C ALA A 696 15.51 -8.20 8.17
N PHE A 697 14.64 -8.99 7.58
CA PHE A 697 13.64 -9.80 8.28
C PHE A 697 13.32 -11.06 7.50
N ASP A 698 12.84 -12.09 8.20
CA ASP A 698 12.26 -13.29 7.59
C ASP A 698 11.13 -13.82 8.47
N LYS A 699 10.08 -14.36 7.86
CA LYS A 699 8.95 -14.95 8.56
C LYS A 699 9.00 -16.46 8.42
N VAL A 700 9.10 -17.16 9.54
CA VAL A 700 9.27 -18.62 9.56
C VAL A 700 8.17 -19.31 10.34
N GLU A 701 7.70 -20.44 9.83
CA GLU A 701 6.75 -21.29 10.54
C GLU A 701 7.49 -22.44 11.21
N LEU A 702 7.20 -22.68 12.50
CA LEU A 702 7.82 -23.73 13.31
C LEU A 702 6.76 -24.54 14.07
N LYS A 703 6.89 -25.87 14.03
CA LYS A 703 6.12 -26.78 14.87
C LYS A 703 6.65 -26.76 16.31
N PRO A 704 5.87 -27.23 17.31
CA PRO A 704 6.37 -27.39 18.67
C PRO A 704 7.68 -28.16 18.73
N GLY A 705 8.68 -27.59 19.39
CA GLY A 705 10.01 -28.15 19.53
C GLY A 705 10.94 -28.01 18.31
N GLU A 706 10.42 -27.59 17.16
CA GLU A 706 11.19 -27.40 15.92
C GLU A 706 12.13 -26.20 16.05
N SER A 707 13.33 -26.33 15.45
CA SER A 707 14.33 -25.26 15.34
C SER A 707 14.72 -25.08 13.87
N LYS A 708 14.98 -23.84 13.49
CA LYS A 708 15.50 -23.48 12.18
C LYS A 708 16.63 -22.46 12.33
N GLU A 709 17.69 -22.62 11.53
CA GLU A 709 18.72 -21.60 11.36
C GLU A 709 18.27 -20.63 10.26
N ILE A 710 18.27 -19.34 10.57
CA ILE A 710 17.94 -18.27 9.66
C ILE A 710 19.22 -17.53 9.33
N THR A 711 19.45 -17.28 8.05
CA THR A 711 20.64 -16.61 7.54
C THR A 711 20.25 -15.36 6.79
N PHE A 712 20.89 -14.25 7.13
CA PHE A 712 20.74 -12.96 6.44
C PHE A 712 22.06 -12.58 5.76
N THR A 713 21.97 -12.02 4.58
CA THR A 713 23.10 -11.39 3.89
C THR A 713 22.93 -9.88 3.97
N ILE A 714 23.83 -9.21 4.66
CA ILE A 714 23.88 -7.75 4.75
C ILE A 714 24.92 -7.28 3.74
N LYS A 715 24.45 -6.57 2.74
CA LYS A 715 25.31 -5.97 1.72
C LYS A 715 25.88 -4.63 2.21
N PRO A 716 27.04 -4.19 1.72
CA PRO A 716 27.64 -2.92 2.12
C PRO A 716 26.71 -1.72 1.95
N GLU A 717 25.89 -1.69 0.88
CA GLU A 717 24.95 -0.60 0.63
C GLU A 717 23.90 -0.44 1.74
N GLN A 718 23.60 -1.51 2.49
CA GLN A 718 22.68 -1.46 3.64
C GLN A 718 23.29 -0.78 4.87
N LEU A 719 24.61 -0.60 4.91
CA LEU A 719 25.35 0.16 5.94
C LEU A 719 25.44 1.64 5.59
N SER A 720 25.09 2.02 4.36
CA SER A 720 25.14 3.39 3.88
C SER A 720 24.09 4.29 4.55
N PHE A 721 24.37 5.58 4.57
CA PHE A 721 23.47 6.63 5.05
C PHE A 721 23.66 7.94 4.26
N ILE A 722 22.82 8.92 4.49
CA ILE A 722 22.92 10.24 3.85
C ILE A 722 23.80 11.14 4.69
N GLY A 723 24.95 11.54 4.13
CA GLY A 723 25.92 12.43 4.74
C GLY A 723 25.49 13.90 4.73
N ARG A 724 26.43 14.79 5.17
CA ARG A 724 26.17 16.23 5.34
C ARG A 724 25.90 16.97 4.03
N ASP A 725 26.40 16.45 2.91
CA ASP A 725 26.20 16.98 1.55
C ASP A 725 24.97 16.40 0.83
N ALA A 726 24.09 15.75 1.59
CA ALA A 726 22.90 15.05 1.09
C ALA A 726 23.21 13.93 0.08
N LYS A 727 24.40 13.36 0.11
CA LYS A 727 24.79 12.19 -0.69
C LYS A 727 24.84 10.94 0.15
N ARG A 728 24.57 9.80 -0.49
CA ARG A 728 24.72 8.50 0.13
C ARG A 728 26.20 8.13 0.26
N ILE A 729 26.61 7.80 1.47
CA ILE A 729 27.99 7.45 1.80
C ILE A 729 28.03 6.17 2.65
N ILE A 730 29.17 5.52 2.68
CA ILE A 730 29.55 4.45 3.59
C ILE A 730 30.79 4.93 4.35
N GLU A 731 30.81 4.78 5.65
CA GLU A 731 31.96 5.18 6.50
C GLU A 731 32.51 3.98 7.25
N PRO A 732 33.85 3.84 7.36
CA PRO A 732 34.46 2.88 8.26
C PRO A 732 34.03 3.16 9.71
N GLY A 733 33.78 2.09 10.47
CA GLY A 733 33.32 2.26 11.86
C GLY A 733 32.96 0.97 12.54
N ASP A 734 32.54 1.09 13.80
CA ASP A 734 32.08 -0.02 14.62
C ASP A 734 30.54 -0.11 14.55
N PHE A 735 30.02 -1.31 14.34
CA PHE A 735 28.62 -1.60 14.18
C PHE A 735 28.16 -2.70 15.14
N GLU A 736 26.90 -2.66 15.52
CA GLU A 736 26.26 -3.69 16.33
C GLU A 736 25.01 -4.24 15.62
N ILE A 737 24.86 -5.56 15.66
CA ILE A 737 23.68 -6.28 15.19
C ILE A 737 22.84 -6.69 16.37
N TYR A 738 21.54 -6.55 16.24
CA TYR A 738 20.54 -7.01 17.20
C TYR A 738 19.53 -7.94 16.53
N ILE A 739 19.32 -9.10 17.12
CA ILE A 739 18.21 -10.02 16.77
C ILE A 739 17.59 -10.46 18.10
N ALA A 740 16.34 -10.08 18.36
CA ALA A 740 15.70 -10.21 19.65
C ALA A 740 16.60 -9.61 20.76
N ASP A 741 16.95 -10.39 21.78
CA ASP A 741 17.84 -9.97 22.88
C ASP A 741 19.33 -10.27 22.60
N LEU A 742 19.64 -10.85 21.44
CA LEU A 742 21.01 -11.20 21.06
C LEU A 742 21.71 -10.02 20.38
N LYS A 743 23.01 -9.90 20.66
CA LYS A 743 23.85 -8.83 20.14
C LYS A 743 25.20 -9.36 19.66
N ALA A 744 25.70 -8.85 18.54
CA ALA A 744 27.04 -9.11 18.02
C ALA A 744 27.63 -7.84 17.39
N GLY A 745 28.93 -7.62 17.57
CA GLY A 745 29.66 -6.48 16.99
C GLY A 745 30.48 -6.85 15.78
N PHE A 746 30.65 -5.92 14.84
CA PHE A 746 31.61 -6.02 13.73
C PHE A 746 32.15 -4.64 13.39
N LYS A 747 33.24 -4.61 12.66
CA LYS A 747 33.91 -3.39 12.20
C LYS A 747 33.98 -3.35 10.68
N LEU A 748 33.56 -2.25 10.09
CA LEU A 748 33.82 -1.93 8.69
C LEU A 748 35.16 -1.18 8.60
N GLN A 749 36.03 -1.63 7.67
CA GLN A 749 37.39 -1.08 7.46
C GLN A 749 37.41 -0.10 6.29
#